data_d224add6fa048dc54e858fa26c10b7fc
#
_entry.id   d224add6fa048dc54e858fa26c10b7fc
#
_cell.length_a   1.000
_cell.length_b   1.000
_cell.length_c   1.000
_cell.angle_alpha   90.00
_cell.angle_beta   90.00
_cell.angle_gamma   90.00
#
_symmetry.space_group_name_H-M   'P 1'
#
loop_
_entity.id
_entity.type
_entity.pdbx_description
1 polymer ?
#
loop_
_entity_poly.entity_id
_entity_poly.type
_entity_poly.pdbx_seq_one_letter_code
_entity_poly.pdbx_strand_id
1 'polypeptide(L)'
;MARRLIAILALVASPCAGVLMHAGLAQADSPPPPAVVVAQGLTGTTVELIWTAAASGSSYNIYRDGSLLTNTAATSYDDTGLTPLTSYAYQVATVAAGLEGALSQVAATTTQAAAETSPPTQPGAITVSSITSSSAKLSWSKSSDNTRVEGFRVLRGVPGNPAPSLPYIWTVDGFKNSYTATALRSGKTYQFGIQALDPDNNLSLIRTVTFTTASSSDTVPPAPPSSGSLSVKKFSPTRIDLTWGASSSSDVSGYLVLRNGVVVGQVDLPMRTTYSDNGLAPSTTYSYAIEAVDGAGNVSTPTGIKSGTTLAAGQVRLARGPLAQSTTASSARITWWTDLPTRSVVAFGVGTITATLVDPVLTTRHVMLIGPLTAGTTYVYQVGDGTVVSQLATVTTAAPPGTTFSFAAIGDFGGNSTGELQNAQHINADTTQFIQTVGDNIYPDGRDPNFLTFYSDFDNRLFKQFQPAFMHETFTTANGEKEYFGDGAFWQDFSLPNNEQWFSYDWGSAHILVLDTERPYTPGSPQYNFAQSDLSAHQSSTWRIVVFQNPPYSSTSANSSSVPVQQNIVPLLQQQKVQLVLSGNSHNYERTYGLIDGQRALNGITYIVTGAGGNGFNTFTIAQPTWSAFREDTTYEFVRVTVSATSLLVQAISSSDGSVLDASSISGS
;
A
#
# COMPACT_ATOMS: atom_id res chain seq x y z
N MET A 1 9.64 41.73 40.67
CA MET A 1 10.61 41.88 41.77
C MET A 1 11.34 40.54 41.87
N ALA A 2 12.61 40.34 41.80
CA ALA A 2 13.78 41.17 41.68
C ALA A 2 14.82 40.41 40.86
N ARG A 3 15.50 41.13 39.98
CA ARG A 3 16.75 40.74 39.31
C ARG A 3 17.87 40.46 40.31
N ARG A 4 18.73 39.50 40.05
CA ARG A 4 20.16 39.61 40.40
C ARG A 4 21.05 39.08 39.27
N LEU A 5 21.73 40.00 38.62
CA LEU A 5 23.01 39.85 37.91
C LEU A 5 24.08 39.56 38.96
N ILE A 6 25.04 38.70 38.63
CA ILE A 6 26.41 38.78 39.21
C ILE A 6 27.42 38.64 38.09
N ALA A 7 28.42 39.52 38.15
CA ALA A 7 29.37 39.90 37.16
C ALA A 7 30.63 38.99 37.15
N ILE A 8 31.28 39.07 36.01
CA ILE A 8 32.63 38.59 35.66
C ILE A 8 33.70 39.19 36.59
N LEU A 9 34.65 38.37 37.02
CA LEU A 9 35.96 38.87 37.45
C LEU A 9 37.05 38.01 36.80
N ALA A 10 37.83 38.61 35.91
CA ALA A 10 39.07 38.09 35.38
C ALA A 10 40.21 38.39 36.36
N LEU A 11 41.08 37.43 36.59
CA LEU A 11 42.38 37.67 37.19
C LEU A 11 43.49 36.96 36.42
N VAL A 12 44.39 37.75 35.90
CA VAL A 12 45.66 37.33 35.26
C VAL A 12 46.74 37.21 36.32
N ALA A 13 47.46 36.10 36.36
CA ALA A 13 48.86 36.08 36.84
C ALA A 13 49.55 34.76 36.41
N SER A 14 50.68 34.85 35.76
CA SER A 14 51.70 33.82 35.47
C SER A 14 52.99 34.27 36.17
N PRO A 15 54.10 33.51 36.21
CA PRO A 15 54.37 32.07 36.29
C PRO A 15 55.29 31.67 37.45
N CYS A 16 55.41 30.40 37.81
CA CYS A 16 56.69 29.79 38.18
C CYS A 16 56.62 28.26 38.15
N ALA A 17 57.69 27.68 37.68
CA ALA A 17 57.89 26.28 37.39
C ALA A 17 57.93 25.38 38.64
N GLY A 18 57.34 24.21 38.55
CA GLY A 18 57.50 23.10 39.46
C GLY A 18 57.02 21.81 38.79
N VAL A 19 57.99 21.03 38.27
CA VAL A 19 57.69 19.70 37.71
C VAL A 19 57.36 18.76 38.85
N LEU A 20 56.07 18.43 38.99
CA LEU A 20 55.61 17.24 39.70
C LEU A 20 54.85 16.39 38.70
N MET A 21 55.45 15.26 38.29
CA MET A 21 54.73 14.21 37.56
C MET A 21 53.63 13.66 38.48
N HIS A 22 52.43 14.16 38.28
CA HIS A 22 51.20 13.43 38.69
C HIS A 22 50.82 12.57 37.50
N ALA A 23 50.80 11.24 37.70
CA ALA A 23 50.07 10.34 36.82
C ALA A 23 48.63 10.82 36.79
N GLY A 24 48.24 11.58 35.77
CA GLY A 24 46.89 11.98 35.54
C GLY A 24 46.03 10.72 35.34
N LEU A 25 45.11 10.46 36.25
CA LEU A 25 43.97 9.61 35.98
C LEU A 25 43.35 10.19 34.70
N ALA A 26 43.44 9.45 33.60
CA ALA A 26 42.73 9.79 32.39
C ALA A 26 41.24 9.92 32.79
N GLN A 27 40.72 11.14 32.77
CA GLN A 27 39.29 11.38 32.91
C GLN A 27 38.66 10.65 31.72
N ALA A 28 37.82 9.67 31.99
CA ALA A 28 37.15 8.92 30.95
C ALA A 28 36.35 9.94 30.12
N ASP A 29 36.71 10.10 28.86
CA ASP A 29 35.97 10.97 27.95
C ASP A 29 34.50 10.50 27.87
N SER A 30 33.57 11.45 27.97
CA SER A 30 32.17 11.18 27.81
C SER A 30 31.89 10.50 26.44
N PRO A 31 31.16 9.40 26.39
CA PRO A 31 30.94 8.70 25.13
C PRO A 31 30.25 9.60 24.12
N PRO A 32 30.60 9.52 22.82
CA PRO A 32 29.91 10.29 21.80
C PRO A 32 28.44 9.85 21.68
N PRO A 33 27.53 10.77 21.31
CA PRO A 33 26.15 10.39 21.03
C PRO A 33 26.07 9.45 19.81
N PRO A 34 24.98 8.69 19.62
CA PRO A 34 24.72 8.01 18.36
C PRO A 34 24.80 9.01 17.20
N ALA A 35 25.48 8.65 16.11
CA ALA A 35 25.70 9.54 14.99
C ALA A 35 24.38 9.95 14.29
N VAL A 36 23.41 9.06 14.28
CA VAL A 36 22.06 9.31 13.76
C VAL A 36 21.04 8.60 14.64
N VAL A 37 19.92 9.27 14.89
CA VAL A 37 18.68 8.73 15.46
C VAL A 37 17.57 8.98 14.47
N VAL A 38 16.78 7.95 14.17
CA VAL A 38 15.59 8.05 13.32
C VAL A 38 14.37 7.75 14.18
N ALA A 39 13.31 8.55 14.04
CA ALA A 39 12.02 8.35 14.69
C ALA A 39 10.93 8.27 13.61
N GLN A 40 10.03 7.30 13.71
CA GLN A 40 8.90 7.15 12.79
C GLN A 40 7.62 6.75 13.52
N GLY A 41 6.52 7.48 13.24
CA GLY A 41 5.20 7.11 13.73
C GLY A 41 4.73 5.80 13.10
N LEU A 42 4.57 4.74 13.89
CA LEU A 42 4.03 3.45 13.44
C LEU A 42 2.51 3.41 13.50
N THR A 43 1.94 3.96 14.56
CA THR A 43 0.50 3.99 14.80
C THR A 43 0.10 5.31 15.44
N GLY A 44 -1.18 5.50 15.72
CA GLY A 44 -1.66 6.65 16.52
C GLY A 44 -1.10 6.69 17.94
N THR A 45 -0.55 5.59 18.44
CA THR A 45 -0.08 5.46 19.83
C THR A 45 1.34 4.94 19.97
N THR A 46 2.07 4.79 18.84
CA THR A 46 3.42 4.20 18.84
C THR A 46 4.34 4.94 17.89
N VAL A 47 5.57 5.22 18.35
CA VAL A 47 6.70 5.69 17.55
C VAL A 47 7.84 4.68 17.66
N GLU A 48 8.35 4.24 16.53
CA GLU A 48 9.59 3.43 16.44
C GLU A 48 10.80 4.34 16.38
N LEU A 49 11.83 4.02 17.17
CA LEU A 49 13.13 4.68 17.17
C LEU A 49 14.21 3.66 16.78
N ILE A 50 15.15 4.08 15.93
CA ILE A 50 16.37 3.33 15.67
C ILE A 50 17.57 4.28 15.69
N TRP A 51 18.75 3.77 16.06
CA TRP A 51 19.97 4.57 16.07
C TRP A 51 21.22 3.73 15.79
N THR A 52 22.31 4.43 15.48
CA THR A 52 23.62 3.80 15.26
C THR A 52 24.16 3.20 16.54
N ALA A 53 24.68 1.97 16.45
CA ALA A 53 25.37 1.33 17.56
C ALA A 53 26.66 2.11 17.93
N ALA A 54 26.88 2.28 19.23
CA ALA A 54 28.16 2.71 19.79
C ALA A 54 29.08 1.49 20.02
N ALA A 55 30.23 1.72 20.68
CA ALA A 55 31.15 0.65 21.03
C ALA A 55 30.48 -0.45 21.87
N SER A 56 30.98 -1.68 21.78
CA SER A 56 30.44 -2.83 22.49
C SER A 56 30.38 -2.58 24.01
N GLY A 57 29.29 -3.03 24.64
CA GLY A 57 29.06 -2.84 26.08
C GLY A 57 28.41 -1.48 26.43
N SER A 58 28.00 -0.68 25.44
CA SER A 58 27.22 0.53 25.66
C SER A 58 25.74 0.23 25.87
N SER A 59 25.06 1.08 26.64
CA SER A 59 23.61 1.19 26.66
C SER A 59 23.21 2.61 26.23
N TYR A 60 21.91 2.87 26.12
CA TYR A 60 21.40 4.12 25.58
C TYR A 60 20.28 4.66 26.46
N ASN A 61 20.38 5.92 26.85
CA ASN A 61 19.29 6.66 27.45
C ASN A 61 18.46 7.31 26.34
N ILE A 62 17.17 7.06 26.36
CA ILE A 62 16.19 7.58 25.38
C ILE A 62 15.40 8.70 26.05
N TYR A 63 15.35 9.84 25.38
CA TYR A 63 14.64 11.04 25.81
C TYR A 63 13.50 11.35 24.85
N ARG A 64 12.33 11.68 25.40
CA ARG A 64 11.19 12.23 24.67
C ARG A 64 10.87 13.62 25.22
N ASP A 65 10.82 14.61 24.35
CA ASP A 65 10.51 16.01 24.71
C ASP A 65 11.38 16.52 25.87
N GLY A 66 12.65 16.12 25.85
CA GLY A 66 13.63 16.48 26.88
C GLY A 66 13.56 15.69 28.19
N SER A 67 12.64 14.72 28.33
CA SER A 67 12.50 13.88 29.51
C SER A 67 13.00 12.47 29.27
N LEU A 68 13.80 11.92 30.19
CA LEU A 68 14.29 10.54 30.12
C LEU A 68 13.11 9.56 30.19
N LEU A 69 12.99 8.69 29.16
CA LEU A 69 12.01 7.62 29.11
C LEU A 69 12.55 6.31 29.70
N THR A 70 13.68 5.86 29.20
CA THR A 70 14.24 4.55 29.56
C THR A 70 15.72 4.44 29.22
N ASN A 71 16.35 3.34 29.68
CA ASN A 71 17.67 2.91 29.25
C ASN A 71 17.58 1.53 28.61
N THR A 72 18.24 1.30 27.49
CA THR A 72 18.26 0.01 26.78
C THR A 72 19.65 -0.28 26.23
N ALA A 73 19.99 -1.57 26.09
CA ALA A 73 21.18 -2.02 25.37
C ALA A 73 20.91 -2.26 23.88
N ALA A 74 19.66 -2.24 23.45
CA ALA A 74 19.27 -2.35 22.05
C ALA A 74 19.56 -1.05 21.28
N THR A 75 19.57 -1.11 19.97
CA THR A 75 19.70 0.05 19.06
C THR A 75 18.37 0.45 18.44
N SER A 76 17.26 -0.03 19.01
CA SER A 76 15.88 0.35 18.69
C SER A 76 15.02 0.39 19.93
N TYR A 77 13.91 1.12 19.85
CA TYR A 77 12.92 1.24 20.92
C TYR A 77 11.57 1.66 20.36
N ASP A 78 10.50 1.00 20.81
CA ASP A 78 9.13 1.38 20.51
C ASP A 78 8.54 2.17 21.68
N ASP A 79 8.33 3.45 21.49
CA ASP A 79 7.62 4.31 22.45
C ASP A 79 6.11 4.17 22.22
N THR A 80 5.40 3.66 23.22
CA THR A 80 3.98 3.31 23.14
C THR A 80 3.11 4.12 24.08
N GLY A 81 1.79 4.07 23.90
CA GLY A 81 0.84 4.84 24.75
C GLY A 81 0.83 6.33 24.43
N LEU A 82 1.21 6.72 23.24
CA LEU A 82 1.26 8.09 22.77
C LEU A 82 -0.14 8.61 22.38
N THR A 83 -0.26 9.92 22.24
CA THR A 83 -1.49 10.57 21.75
C THR A 83 -1.47 10.63 20.24
N PRO A 84 -2.56 10.25 19.54
CA PRO A 84 -2.65 10.37 18.08
C PRO A 84 -2.47 11.82 17.60
N LEU A 85 -1.99 11.95 16.33
CA LEU A 85 -1.75 13.21 15.64
C LEU A 85 -0.91 14.21 16.46
N THR A 86 0.00 13.70 17.29
CA THR A 86 0.83 14.51 18.19
C THR A 86 2.30 14.35 17.79
N SER A 87 2.99 15.48 17.67
CA SER A 87 4.43 15.50 17.40
C SER A 87 5.22 15.26 18.67
N TYR A 88 6.23 14.40 18.58
CA TYR A 88 7.17 14.10 19.64
C TYR A 88 8.60 14.27 19.13
N ALA A 89 9.49 14.76 20.02
CA ALA A 89 10.90 14.97 19.73
C ALA A 89 11.75 14.01 20.57
N TYR A 90 12.60 13.24 19.90
CA TYR A 90 13.44 12.23 20.56
C TYR A 90 14.92 12.56 20.45
N GLN A 91 15.66 12.21 21.49
CA GLN A 91 17.12 12.23 21.51
C GLN A 91 17.63 10.99 22.24
N VAL A 92 18.81 10.53 21.86
CA VAL A 92 19.44 9.35 22.46
C VAL A 92 20.85 9.73 22.91
N ALA A 93 21.20 9.36 24.14
CA ALA A 93 22.57 9.48 24.67
C ALA A 93 23.18 8.10 24.83
N THR A 94 24.43 7.94 24.43
CA THR A 94 25.22 6.73 24.72
C THR A 94 25.64 6.71 26.17
N VAL A 95 25.50 5.55 26.83
CA VAL A 95 26.01 5.31 28.20
C VAL A 95 27.09 4.23 28.12
N ALA A 96 28.32 4.56 28.49
CA ALA A 96 29.43 3.63 28.52
C ALA A 96 30.22 3.77 29.84
N ALA A 97 30.61 2.66 30.45
CA ALA A 97 31.29 2.63 31.74
C ALA A 97 30.58 3.45 32.85
N GLY A 98 29.24 3.56 32.81
CA GLY A 98 28.43 4.32 33.76
C GLY A 98 28.41 5.83 33.52
N LEU A 99 29.06 6.33 32.46
CA LEU A 99 29.01 7.73 32.06
C LEU A 99 28.06 7.93 30.90
N GLU A 100 27.18 8.93 31.00
CA GLU A 100 26.29 9.36 29.92
C GLU A 100 27.00 10.39 29.03
N GLY A 101 26.88 10.20 27.71
CA GLY A 101 27.37 11.10 26.70
C GLY A 101 26.44 12.26 26.38
N ALA A 102 26.82 13.06 25.40
CA ALA A 102 25.96 14.12 24.88
C ALA A 102 24.72 13.52 24.21
N LEU A 103 23.62 14.29 24.17
CA LEU A 103 22.41 13.93 23.42
C LEU A 103 22.65 13.99 21.92
N SER A 104 22.04 13.08 21.17
CA SER A 104 22.01 13.10 19.70
C SER A 104 21.32 14.36 19.16
N GLN A 105 21.38 14.55 17.85
CA GLN A 105 20.46 15.47 17.17
C GLN A 105 19.01 15.05 17.46
N VAL A 106 18.09 16.01 17.43
CA VAL A 106 16.67 15.76 17.64
C VAL A 106 16.11 15.00 16.42
N ALA A 107 15.46 13.85 16.67
CA ALA A 107 14.64 13.14 15.71
C ALA A 107 13.18 13.40 16.08
N ALA A 108 12.46 14.17 15.26
CA ALA A 108 11.06 14.48 15.49
C ALA A 108 10.16 13.70 14.53
N THR A 109 9.00 13.26 15.03
CA THR A 109 7.97 12.60 14.23
C THR A 109 6.59 12.86 14.81
N THR A 110 5.55 12.64 14.01
CA THR A 110 4.15 12.76 14.44
C THR A 110 3.53 11.35 14.44
N THR A 111 2.81 11.02 15.52
CA THR A 111 2.01 9.78 15.59
C THR A 111 0.90 9.80 14.54
N GLN A 112 0.49 8.62 14.09
CA GLN A 112 -0.62 8.49 13.16
C GLN A 112 -1.96 8.92 13.79
N ALA A 113 -3.01 9.07 12.99
CA ALA A 113 -4.38 9.28 13.50
C ALA A 113 -4.83 8.09 14.36
N ALA A 114 -5.76 8.33 15.27
CA ALA A 114 -6.44 7.24 15.94
C ALA A 114 -7.27 6.46 14.91
N ALA A 115 -7.21 5.13 14.94
CA ALA A 115 -8.09 4.31 14.14
C ALA A 115 -9.55 4.57 14.55
N GLU A 116 -10.43 4.78 13.57
CA GLU A 116 -11.86 4.74 13.79
C GLU A 116 -12.27 3.27 14.06
N THR A 117 -13.10 3.02 15.08
CA THR A 117 -13.43 1.68 15.55
C THR A 117 -14.92 1.41 15.72
N SER A 118 -15.77 2.38 15.37
CA SER A 118 -17.22 2.25 15.50
C SER A 118 -17.82 1.57 14.27
N PRO A 119 -18.34 0.33 14.36
CA PRO A 119 -18.86 -0.35 13.18
C PRO A 119 -20.19 0.25 12.72
N PRO A 120 -20.52 0.15 11.40
CA PRO A 120 -21.81 0.50 10.88
C PRO A 120 -22.98 -0.25 11.56
N THR A 121 -24.17 0.30 11.47
CA THR A 121 -25.38 -0.41 11.90
C THR A 121 -25.61 -1.64 11.03
N GLN A 122 -26.19 -2.69 11.63
CA GLN A 122 -26.53 -3.91 10.90
C GLN A 122 -27.47 -3.58 9.72
N PRO A 123 -27.26 -4.14 8.51
CA PRO A 123 -28.19 -4.00 7.39
C PRO A 123 -29.62 -4.41 7.78
N GLY A 124 -30.61 -3.75 7.20
CA GLY A 124 -32.01 -4.10 7.43
C GLY A 124 -32.39 -5.48 6.87
N ALA A 125 -33.64 -5.84 6.97
CA ALA A 125 -34.16 -7.13 6.50
C ALA A 125 -33.80 -7.37 5.02
N ILE A 126 -33.34 -8.59 4.70
CA ILE A 126 -33.02 -8.99 3.32
C ILE A 126 -34.30 -9.59 2.70
N THR A 127 -34.71 -9.08 1.55
CA THR A 127 -35.74 -9.66 0.70
C THR A 127 -35.11 -10.41 -0.46
N VAL A 128 -35.64 -11.57 -0.80
CA VAL A 128 -35.22 -12.40 -1.93
C VAL A 128 -36.31 -12.39 -3.00
N SER A 129 -35.92 -12.09 -4.23
CA SER A 129 -36.82 -12.03 -5.38
C SER A 129 -36.18 -12.62 -6.64
N SER A 130 -36.94 -12.79 -7.70
CA SER A 130 -36.43 -13.30 -9.00
C SER A 130 -35.62 -14.59 -8.85
N ILE A 131 -36.14 -15.53 -8.04
CA ILE A 131 -35.49 -16.83 -7.83
C ILE A 131 -35.66 -17.68 -9.09
N THR A 132 -34.52 -18.10 -9.66
CA THR A 132 -34.45 -19.07 -10.78
C THR A 132 -33.76 -20.35 -10.33
N SER A 133 -33.47 -21.27 -11.23
CA SER A 133 -32.66 -22.45 -10.95
C SER A 133 -31.18 -22.13 -10.70
N SER A 134 -30.70 -20.95 -11.13
CA SER A 134 -29.27 -20.59 -11.06
C SER A 134 -29.01 -19.18 -10.53
N SER A 135 -30.06 -18.43 -10.12
CA SER A 135 -29.90 -17.06 -9.61
C SER A 135 -30.97 -16.65 -8.62
N ALA A 136 -30.70 -15.61 -7.84
CA ALA A 136 -31.65 -14.91 -7.00
C ALA A 136 -31.22 -13.46 -6.76
N LYS A 137 -32.15 -12.52 -6.69
CA LYS A 137 -31.87 -11.14 -6.32
C LYS A 137 -32.13 -10.94 -4.83
N LEU A 138 -31.08 -10.48 -4.13
CA LEU A 138 -31.12 -10.05 -2.74
C LEU A 138 -31.25 -8.53 -2.69
N SER A 139 -32.09 -7.98 -1.81
CA SER A 139 -32.22 -6.55 -1.57
C SER A 139 -32.39 -6.30 -0.07
N TRP A 140 -31.79 -5.23 0.45
CA TRP A 140 -31.77 -4.89 1.88
C TRP A 140 -31.95 -3.40 2.11
N SER A 141 -32.32 -3.00 3.34
CA SER A 141 -32.33 -1.60 3.75
C SER A 141 -30.92 -1.17 4.13
N LYS A 142 -30.56 0.08 3.81
CA LYS A 142 -29.23 0.64 4.06
C LYS A 142 -28.86 0.65 5.54
N SER A 143 -27.60 0.53 5.82
CA SER A 143 -26.96 0.81 7.11
C SER A 143 -26.64 2.31 7.23
N SER A 144 -26.34 2.74 8.44
CA SER A 144 -25.79 4.07 8.76
C SER A 144 -24.53 3.91 9.59
N ASP A 145 -23.67 4.91 9.54
CA ASP A 145 -22.42 4.98 10.27
C ASP A 145 -22.10 6.43 10.69
N ASN A 146 -21.20 6.61 11.66
CA ASN A 146 -20.73 7.92 12.12
C ASN A 146 -19.81 8.60 11.10
N THR A 147 -19.13 7.82 10.25
CA THR A 147 -18.35 8.30 9.09
C THR A 147 -19.18 8.16 7.81
N ARG A 148 -19.23 6.95 7.27
CA ARG A 148 -20.09 6.54 6.16
C ARG A 148 -20.11 5.03 6.04
N VAL A 149 -21.12 4.49 5.38
CA VAL A 149 -21.10 3.09 4.93
C VAL A 149 -20.35 3.01 3.61
N GLU A 150 -19.21 2.33 3.60
CA GLU A 150 -18.36 2.17 2.43
C GLU A 150 -18.94 1.11 1.49
N GLY A 151 -19.40 0.00 2.05
CA GLY A 151 -19.92 -1.10 1.26
C GLY A 151 -20.69 -2.13 2.05
N PHE A 152 -21.07 -3.19 1.34
CA PHE A 152 -21.72 -4.35 1.93
C PHE A 152 -21.01 -5.62 1.49
N ARG A 153 -20.49 -6.39 2.43
CA ARG A 153 -19.99 -7.74 2.18
C ARG A 153 -21.17 -8.68 1.98
N VAL A 154 -21.12 -9.43 0.88
CA VAL A 154 -22.04 -10.52 0.60
C VAL A 154 -21.37 -11.83 0.98
N LEU A 155 -21.98 -12.59 1.87
CA LEU A 155 -21.49 -13.87 2.36
C LEU A 155 -22.44 -14.97 1.85
N ARG A 156 -21.89 -16.11 1.43
CA ARG A 156 -22.67 -17.25 0.94
C ARG A 156 -22.24 -18.52 1.67
N GLY A 157 -23.20 -19.24 2.19
CA GLY A 157 -23.01 -20.53 2.83
C GLY A 157 -24.14 -21.50 2.54
N VAL A 158 -24.09 -22.64 3.19
CA VAL A 158 -25.16 -23.64 3.18
C VAL A 158 -25.87 -23.63 4.54
N PRO A 159 -27.14 -24.04 4.61
CA PRO A 159 -27.85 -24.14 5.88
C PRO A 159 -27.13 -25.03 6.89
N GLY A 160 -27.13 -24.60 8.14
CA GLY A 160 -26.42 -25.29 9.22
C GLY A 160 -25.03 -24.76 9.51
N ASN A 161 -24.51 -23.83 8.69
CA ASN A 161 -23.27 -23.10 8.97
C ASN A 161 -23.65 -21.71 9.52
N PRO A 162 -23.63 -21.50 10.85
CA PRO A 162 -24.12 -20.25 11.43
C PRO A 162 -23.22 -19.06 11.05
N ALA A 163 -23.82 -17.87 10.86
CA ALA A 163 -23.03 -16.64 10.85
C ALA A 163 -22.30 -16.49 12.22
N PRO A 164 -21.05 -16.04 12.25
CA PRO A 164 -20.23 -15.34 11.25
C PRO A 164 -19.37 -16.24 10.34
N SER A 165 -19.52 -17.55 10.36
CA SER A 165 -18.68 -18.49 9.59
C SER A 165 -19.04 -18.62 8.10
N LEU A 166 -19.93 -17.80 7.59
CA LEU A 166 -20.28 -17.80 6.16
C LEU A 166 -19.08 -17.27 5.34
N PRO A 167 -18.66 -17.98 4.29
CA PRO A 167 -17.64 -17.48 3.40
C PRO A 167 -18.08 -16.17 2.74
N TYR A 168 -17.17 -15.22 2.73
CA TYR A 168 -17.31 -13.98 1.97
C TYR A 168 -17.15 -14.24 0.47
N ILE A 169 -18.01 -13.65 -0.36
CA ILE A 169 -17.97 -13.87 -1.82
C ILE A 169 -17.91 -12.58 -2.64
N TRP A 170 -18.40 -11.44 -2.15
CA TRP A 170 -18.47 -10.20 -2.92
C TRP A 170 -18.66 -8.97 -2.03
N THR A 171 -18.16 -7.81 -2.49
CA THR A 171 -18.52 -6.50 -1.93
C THR A 171 -19.43 -5.75 -2.89
N VAL A 172 -20.44 -5.10 -2.33
CA VAL A 172 -21.35 -4.19 -3.02
C VAL A 172 -21.09 -2.80 -2.47
N ASP A 173 -20.92 -1.84 -3.36
CA ASP A 173 -20.78 -0.42 -3.06
C ASP A 173 -21.86 0.10 -2.10
N GLY A 174 -21.51 0.96 -1.16
CA GLY A 174 -22.38 1.49 -0.10
C GLY A 174 -23.60 2.26 -0.61
N PHE A 175 -23.59 2.73 -1.85
CA PHE A 175 -24.75 3.36 -2.49
C PHE A 175 -25.76 2.35 -3.00
N LYS A 176 -25.35 1.10 -3.25
CA LYS A 176 -26.22 0.00 -3.68
C LYS A 176 -26.78 -0.73 -2.47
N ASN A 177 -27.97 -1.27 -2.63
CA ASN A 177 -28.64 -2.06 -1.61
C ASN A 177 -29.25 -3.35 -2.19
N SER A 178 -28.64 -3.87 -3.25
CA SER A 178 -29.05 -5.13 -3.86
C SER A 178 -27.87 -5.85 -4.51
N TYR A 179 -27.96 -7.17 -4.57
CA TYR A 179 -26.99 -8.05 -5.21
C TYR A 179 -27.75 -9.18 -5.92
N THR A 180 -27.34 -9.50 -7.14
CA THR A 180 -27.87 -10.66 -7.85
C THR A 180 -26.88 -11.81 -7.71
N ALA A 181 -27.22 -12.77 -6.88
CA ALA A 181 -26.47 -14.01 -6.77
C ALA A 181 -26.70 -14.84 -8.04
N THR A 182 -25.62 -15.24 -8.70
CA THR A 182 -25.61 -16.06 -9.90
C THR A 182 -24.82 -17.34 -9.66
N ALA A 183 -24.79 -18.24 -10.64
CA ALA A 183 -24.07 -19.51 -10.56
C ALA A 183 -24.48 -20.35 -9.33
N LEU A 184 -25.74 -20.30 -8.98
CA LEU A 184 -26.34 -21.16 -7.96
C LEU A 184 -26.74 -22.50 -8.57
N ARG A 185 -26.76 -23.55 -7.74
CA ARG A 185 -27.22 -24.88 -8.14
C ARG A 185 -28.71 -25.00 -7.95
N SER A 186 -29.33 -25.73 -8.87
CA SER A 186 -30.75 -26.00 -8.95
C SER A 186 -31.26 -26.80 -7.72
N GLY A 187 -32.41 -26.43 -7.19
CA GLY A 187 -33.07 -27.11 -6.08
C GLY A 187 -32.25 -27.12 -4.78
N LYS A 188 -31.23 -26.24 -4.65
CA LYS A 188 -30.40 -26.15 -3.45
C LYS A 188 -30.83 -24.99 -2.57
N THR A 189 -30.75 -25.22 -1.26
CA THR A 189 -30.97 -24.18 -0.26
C THR A 189 -29.66 -23.49 0.06
N TYR A 190 -29.68 -22.16 0.00
CA TYR A 190 -28.56 -21.30 0.31
C TYR A 190 -28.88 -20.41 1.49
N GLN A 191 -27.85 -20.11 2.28
CA GLN A 191 -27.88 -19.03 3.25
C GLN A 191 -26.96 -17.91 2.77
N PHE A 192 -27.49 -16.70 2.68
CA PHE A 192 -26.71 -15.50 2.39
C PHE A 192 -26.68 -14.60 3.62
N GLY A 193 -25.55 -13.92 3.79
CA GLY A 193 -25.35 -12.88 4.77
C GLY A 193 -25.00 -11.56 4.10
N ILE A 194 -25.49 -10.46 4.66
CA ILE A 194 -25.08 -9.10 4.29
C ILE A 194 -24.51 -8.44 5.54
N GLN A 195 -23.33 -7.86 5.39
CA GLN A 195 -22.59 -7.20 6.45
C GLN A 195 -22.09 -5.86 5.93
N ALA A 196 -22.45 -4.76 6.57
CA ALA A 196 -21.95 -3.44 6.21
C ALA A 196 -20.50 -3.28 6.70
N LEU A 197 -19.72 -2.53 5.95
CA LEU A 197 -18.38 -2.08 6.36
C LEU A 197 -18.29 -0.56 6.17
N ASP A 198 -17.49 0.07 7.03
CA ASP A 198 -17.09 1.46 6.89
C ASP A 198 -15.73 1.58 6.18
N PRO A 199 -15.24 2.80 5.95
CA PRO A 199 -13.93 3.01 5.34
C PRO A 199 -12.73 2.47 6.15
N ASP A 200 -12.86 2.31 7.47
CA ASP A 200 -11.81 1.73 8.35
C ASP A 200 -11.91 0.22 8.50
N ASN A 201 -12.78 -0.42 7.68
CA ASN A 201 -13.08 -1.86 7.71
C ASN A 201 -13.72 -2.36 9.02
N ASN A 202 -14.32 -1.49 9.84
CA ASN A 202 -15.16 -1.96 10.92
C ASN A 202 -16.42 -2.59 10.33
N LEU A 203 -16.76 -3.75 10.85
CA LEU A 203 -17.82 -4.59 10.28
C LEU A 203 -19.03 -4.61 11.18
N SER A 204 -20.20 -4.37 10.60
CA SER A 204 -21.49 -4.53 11.30
C SER A 204 -21.76 -5.97 11.71
N LEU A 205 -22.82 -6.19 12.47
CA LEU A 205 -23.40 -7.54 12.59
C LEU A 205 -23.94 -8.02 11.24
N ILE A 206 -23.82 -9.33 10.98
CA ILE A 206 -24.31 -9.95 9.74
C ILE A 206 -25.84 -10.09 9.80
N ARG A 207 -26.53 -9.66 8.73
CA ARG A 207 -27.95 -10.02 8.50
C ARG A 207 -28.00 -11.22 7.57
N THR A 208 -28.75 -12.24 7.91
CA THR A 208 -28.86 -13.46 7.08
C THR A 208 -30.25 -13.66 6.51
N VAL A 209 -30.30 -14.39 5.38
CA VAL A 209 -31.53 -14.87 4.74
C VAL A 209 -31.28 -16.27 4.16
N THR A 210 -32.32 -17.10 4.14
CA THR A 210 -32.26 -18.44 3.55
C THR A 210 -33.33 -18.55 2.47
N PHE A 211 -32.96 -19.14 1.32
CA PHE A 211 -33.91 -19.43 0.23
C PHE A 211 -33.47 -20.67 -0.54
N THR A 212 -34.39 -21.25 -1.31
CA THR A 212 -34.12 -22.41 -2.16
C THR A 212 -34.32 -22.01 -3.63
N THR A 213 -33.36 -22.36 -4.48
CA THR A 213 -33.43 -22.14 -5.94
C THR A 213 -34.50 -23.05 -6.55
N ALA A 214 -35.07 -22.63 -7.69
CA ALA A 214 -35.98 -23.46 -8.46
C ALA A 214 -35.28 -24.73 -8.99
N SER A 215 -36.03 -25.80 -9.23
CA SER A 215 -35.53 -27.01 -9.85
C SER A 215 -35.21 -26.78 -11.34
N SER A 216 -34.19 -27.47 -11.88
CA SER A 216 -33.90 -27.54 -13.29
C SER A 216 -34.13 -28.95 -13.83
N SER A 217 -34.47 -29.07 -15.07
CA SER A 217 -34.58 -30.36 -15.80
C SER A 217 -33.31 -30.65 -16.64
N ASP A 218 -32.28 -29.83 -16.52
CA ASP A 218 -31.01 -30.02 -17.23
C ASP A 218 -30.27 -31.27 -16.74
N THR A 219 -29.86 -32.11 -17.67
CA THR A 219 -29.10 -33.35 -17.43
C THR A 219 -27.78 -33.41 -18.24
N VAL A 220 -27.40 -32.30 -18.89
CA VAL A 220 -26.22 -32.25 -19.76
C VAL A 220 -25.03 -31.74 -18.94
N PRO A 221 -23.95 -32.54 -18.74
CA PRO A 221 -22.78 -32.08 -18.04
C PRO A 221 -22.08 -30.90 -18.76
N PRO A 222 -21.50 -29.96 -18.03
CA PRO A 222 -20.73 -28.88 -18.63
C PRO A 222 -19.45 -29.41 -19.31
N ALA A 223 -18.88 -28.62 -20.19
CA ALA A 223 -17.55 -28.89 -20.73
C ALA A 223 -16.49 -28.89 -19.58
N PRO A 224 -15.49 -29.77 -19.62
CA PRO A 224 -14.40 -29.72 -18.63
C PRO A 224 -13.63 -28.39 -18.72
N PRO A 225 -12.91 -27.99 -17.67
CA PRO A 225 -11.97 -26.89 -17.75
C PRO A 225 -10.97 -27.08 -18.91
N SER A 226 -10.51 -25.97 -19.49
CA SER A 226 -9.65 -26.00 -20.69
C SER A 226 -8.50 -27.00 -20.56
N SER A 227 -8.38 -27.87 -21.57
CA SER A 227 -7.37 -28.92 -21.59
C SER A 227 -5.95 -28.35 -21.47
N GLY A 228 -5.15 -28.92 -20.58
CA GLY A 228 -3.76 -28.51 -20.36
C GLY A 228 -3.56 -27.25 -19.53
N SER A 229 -4.64 -26.53 -19.18
CA SER A 229 -4.58 -25.29 -18.41
C SER A 229 -4.29 -25.49 -16.91
N LEU A 230 -4.52 -26.69 -16.34
CA LEU A 230 -4.23 -26.95 -14.95
C LEU A 230 -2.74 -26.73 -14.66
N SER A 231 -2.45 -25.85 -13.74
CA SER A 231 -1.10 -25.60 -13.20
C SER A 231 -1.06 -25.99 -11.73
N VAL A 232 0.01 -26.67 -11.33
CA VAL A 232 0.23 -27.14 -9.96
C VAL A 232 1.53 -26.54 -9.47
N LYS A 233 1.46 -25.65 -8.49
CA LYS A 233 2.61 -24.92 -7.93
C LYS A 233 2.83 -25.32 -6.48
N LYS A 234 4.03 -25.82 -6.15
CA LYS A 234 4.45 -26.02 -4.77
C LYS A 234 4.64 -24.66 -4.11
N PHE A 235 3.89 -24.40 -3.06
CA PHE A 235 3.98 -23.12 -2.34
C PHE A 235 4.84 -23.25 -1.08
N SER A 236 4.54 -24.25 -0.24
CA SER A 236 5.24 -24.45 1.03
C SER A 236 5.41 -25.95 1.33
N PRO A 237 6.02 -26.33 2.44
CA PRO A 237 6.06 -27.74 2.89
C PRO A 237 4.67 -28.35 3.10
N THR A 238 3.64 -27.53 3.37
CA THR A 238 2.29 -28.00 3.73
C THR A 238 1.20 -27.50 2.78
N ARG A 239 1.58 -26.89 1.63
CA ARG A 239 0.62 -26.27 0.71
C ARG A 239 1.03 -26.40 -0.75
N ILE A 240 0.05 -26.67 -1.59
CA ILE A 240 0.12 -26.60 -3.06
C ILE A 240 -0.99 -25.69 -3.57
N ASP A 241 -0.65 -24.79 -4.47
CA ASP A 241 -1.58 -23.91 -5.15
C ASP A 241 -1.88 -24.41 -6.57
N LEU A 242 -3.17 -24.33 -6.94
CA LEU A 242 -3.69 -24.77 -8.22
C LEU A 242 -4.31 -23.61 -8.98
N THR A 243 -4.14 -23.59 -10.30
CA THR A 243 -4.91 -22.74 -11.21
C THR A 243 -5.29 -23.52 -12.45
N TRP A 244 -6.40 -23.13 -13.09
CA TRP A 244 -6.90 -23.76 -14.31
C TRP A 244 -7.61 -22.74 -15.20
N GLY A 245 -7.81 -23.07 -16.46
CA GLY A 245 -8.66 -22.27 -17.35
C GLY A 245 -10.13 -22.55 -17.11
N ALA A 246 -10.97 -21.55 -17.24
CA ALA A 246 -12.42 -21.71 -17.07
C ALA A 246 -12.98 -22.74 -18.08
N SER A 247 -14.09 -23.38 -17.71
CA SER A 247 -14.91 -24.14 -18.65
C SER A 247 -15.54 -23.18 -19.68
N SER A 248 -15.74 -23.68 -20.90
CA SER A 248 -16.41 -22.93 -21.97
C SER A 248 -17.93 -22.93 -21.87
N SER A 249 -18.53 -23.74 -20.98
CA SER A 249 -19.98 -23.78 -20.79
C SER A 249 -20.46 -22.56 -20.01
N SER A 250 -21.54 -21.94 -20.45
CA SER A 250 -22.10 -20.72 -19.86
C SER A 250 -22.90 -20.95 -18.57
N ASP A 251 -23.24 -22.20 -18.27
CA ASP A 251 -24.08 -22.63 -17.14
C ASP A 251 -23.27 -23.17 -15.96
N VAL A 252 -21.94 -23.11 -16.03
CA VAL A 252 -21.06 -23.53 -14.94
C VAL A 252 -21.36 -22.76 -13.66
N SER A 253 -21.54 -23.47 -12.56
CA SER A 253 -21.75 -22.92 -11.22
C SER A 253 -20.51 -22.99 -10.34
N GLY A 254 -19.49 -23.77 -10.72
CA GLY A 254 -18.26 -23.92 -9.96
C GLY A 254 -17.40 -25.10 -10.39
N TYR A 255 -16.44 -25.46 -9.55
CA TYR A 255 -15.47 -26.53 -9.82
C TYR A 255 -15.29 -27.43 -8.60
N LEU A 256 -15.02 -28.73 -8.85
CA LEU A 256 -14.52 -29.67 -7.85
C LEU A 256 -13.02 -29.85 -8.05
N VAL A 257 -12.30 -29.86 -6.94
CA VAL A 257 -10.85 -30.12 -6.92
C VAL A 257 -10.61 -31.52 -6.41
N LEU A 258 -9.98 -32.35 -7.23
CA LEU A 258 -9.62 -33.72 -6.90
C LEU A 258 -8.14 -33.80 -6.55
N ARG A 259 -7.81 -34.43 -5.41
CA ARG A 259 -6.46 -34.81 -5.01
C ARG A 259 -6.38 -36.33 -4.92
N ASN A 260 -5.48 -36.93 -5.65
CA ASN A 260 -5.32 -38.40 -5.73
C ASN A 260 -6.65 -39.11 -6.05
N GLY A 261 -7.47 -38.51 -6.93
CA GLY A 261 -8.77 -39.02 -7.34
C GLY A 261 -9.93 -38.78 -6.35
N VAL A 262 -9.69 -38.11 -5.23
CA VAL A 262 -10.72 -37.80 -4.22
C VAL A 262 -11.00 -36.31 -4.22
N VAL A 263 -12.27 -35.91 -4.15
CA VAL A 263 -12.68 -34.49 -4.02
C VAL A 263 -12.21 -33.98 -2.65
N VAL A 264 -11.34 -32.97 -2.68
CA VAL A 264 -10.78 -32.30 -1.49
C VAL A 264 -11.23 -30.85 -1.36
N GLY A 265 -11.81 -30.29 -2.42
CA GLY A 265 -12.28 -28.91 -2.42
C GLY A 265 -13.37 -28.65 -3.44
N GLN A 266 -14.13 -27.59 -3.19
CA GLN A 266 -15.16 -27.11 -4.09
C GLN A 266 -15.03 -25.59 -4.22
N VAL A 267 -15.07 -25.09 -5.44
CA VAL A 267 -15.03 -23.66 -5.75
C VAL A 267 -16.39 -23.30 -6.37
N ASP A 268 -17.23 -22.59 -5.61
CA ASP A 268 -18.62 -22.29 -5.98
C ASP A 268 -18.78 -20.98 -6.77
N LEU A 269 -17.73 -20.50 -7.43
CA LEU A 269 -17.74 -19.32 -8.29
C LEU A 269 -17.10 -19.70 -9.63
N PRO A 270 -17.82 -19.64 -10.75
CA PRO A 270 -17.30 -20.09 -12.05
C PRO A 270 -16.14 -19.22 -12.58
N MET A 271 -16.05 -17.97 -12.13
CA MET A 271 -14.96 -17.05 -12.44
C MET A 271 -13.69 -17.32 -11.61
N ARG A 272 -13.82 -18.02 -10.48
CA ARG A 272 -12.69 -18.36 -9.62
C ARG A 272 -12.07 -19.68 -10.08
N THR A 273 -10.91 -19.59 -10.69
CA THR A 273 -10.17 -20.74 -11.25
C THR A 273 -8.89 -21.03 -10.48
N THR A 274 -8.91 -20.81 -9.16
CA THR A 274 -7.79 -21.03 -8.25
C THR A 274 -8.23 -21.79 -7.00
N TYR A 275 -7.33 -22.59 -6.43
CA TYR A 275 -7.53 -23.31 -5.17
C TYR A 275 -6.20 -23.53 -4.45
N SER A 276 -6.19 -23.35 -3.12
CA SER A 276 -5.05 -23.65 -2.27
C SER A 276 -5.31 -24.88 -1.44
N ASP A 277 -4.57 -25.93 -1.69
CA ASP A 277 -4.64 -27.19 -0.93
C ASP A 277 -3.65 -27.14 0.24
N ASN A 278 -4.17 -27.05 1.44
CA ASN A 278 -3.42 -26.87 2.69
C ASN A 278 -3.39 -28.14 3.54
N GLY A 279 -2.50 -28.16 4.55
CA GLY A 279 -2.40 -29.29 5.50
C GLY A 279 -1.74 -30.52 4.88
N LEU A 280 -0.94 -30.33 3.84
CA LEU A 280 -0.22 -31.40 3.15
C LEU A 280 1.02 -31.84 3.95
N ALA A 281 1.49 -33.07 3.72
CA ALA A 281 2.77 -33.54 4.25
C ALA A 281 3.96 -32.98 3.45
N PRO A 282 5.08 -32.60 4.11
CA PRO A 282 6.28 -32.15 3.41
C PRO A 282 6.89 -33.23 2.50
N SER A 283 7.62 -32.80 1.48
CA SER A 283 8.30 -33.66 0.49
C SER A 283 7.40 -34.75 -0.12
N THR A 284 6.09 -34.50 -0.20
CA THR A 284 5.09 -35.48 -0.64
C THR A 284 4.49 -35.07 -1.98
N THR A 285 4.38 -36.02 -2.90
CA THR A 285 3.79 -35.81 -4.23
C THR A 285 2.29 -36.08 -4.19
N TYR A 286 1.52 -35.13 -4.71
CA TYR A 286 0.08 -35.23 -4.88
C TYR A 286 -0.31 -35.04 -6.35
N SER A 287 -1.31 -35.79 -6.81
CA SER A 287 -1.89 -35.61 -8.14
C SER A 287 -3.22 -34.86 -8.05
N TYR A 288 -3.47 -33.98 -9.02
CA TYR A 288 -4.66 -33.12 -9.07
C TYR A 288 -5.37 -33.20 -10.40
N ALA A 289 -6.69 -33.07 -10.36
CA ALA A 289 -7.57 -32.84 -11.48
C ALA A 289 -8.72 -31.92 -11.08
N ILE A 290 -9.35 -31.26 -12.03
CA ILE A 290 -10.47 -30.34 -11.82
C ILE A 290 -11.65 -30.80 -12.66
N GLU A 291 -12.86 -30.78 -12.09
CA GLU A 291 -14.13 -31.00 -12.75
C GLU A 291 -14.98 -29.74 -12.70
N ALA A 292 -15.67 -29.40 -13.78
CA ALA A 292 -16.66 -28.33 -13.79
C ALA A 292 -18.03 -28.87 -13.31
N VAL A 293 -18.79 -28.04 -12.64
CA VAL A 293 -20.15 -28.36 -12.18
C VAL A 293 -21.10 -27.27 -12.67
N ASP A 294 -22.22 -27.64 -13.29
CA ASP A 294 -23.25 -26.71 -13.74
C ASP A 294 -24.27 -26.32 -12.64
N GLY A 295 -25.22 -25.48 -13.01
CA GLY A 295 -26.29 -25.04 -12.12
C GLY A 295 -27.29 -26.16 -11.79
N ALA A 296 -27.40 -27.23 -12.57
CA ALA A 296 -28.25 -28.39 -12.30
C ALA A 296 -27.57 -29.42 -11.38
N GLY A 297 -26.25 -29.37 -11.28
CA GLY A 297 -25.43 -30.28 -10.49
C GLY A 297 -24.79 -31.39 -11.31
N ASN A 298 -24.86 -31.32 -12.65
CA ASN A 298 -24.14 -32.25 -13.52
C ASN A 298 -22.64 -31.94 -13.47
N VAL A 299 -21.79 -32.96 -13.54
CA VAL A 299 -20.35 -32.86 -13.38
C VAL A 299 -19.64 -33.27 -14.67
N SER A 300 -18.68 -32.47 -15.11
CA SER A 300 -17.90 -32.74 -16.31
C SER A 300 -16.93 -33.92 -16.11
N THR A 301 -16.32 -34.38 -17.20
CA THR A 301 -15.11 -35.18 -17.09
C THR A 301 -13.98 -34.34 -16.48
N PRO A 302 -13.04 -34.95 -15.73
CA PRO A 302 -11.92 -34.21 -15.13
C PRO A 302 -10.93 -33.71 -16.17
N THR A 303 -10.16 -32.66 -15.83
CA THR A 303 -8.97 -32.26 -16.57
C THR A 303 -7.95 -33.40 -16.64
N GLY A 304 -6.94 -33.26 -17.49
CA GLY A 304 -5.73 -34.09 -17.40
C GLY A 304 -5.08 -33.96 -16.02
N ILE A 305 -4.57 -35.09 -15.51
CA ILE A 305 -3.92 -35.15 -14.20
C ILE A 305 -2.57 -34.44 -14.26
N LYS A 306 -2.32 -33.57 -13.25
CA LYS A 306 -0.99 -32.99 -13.00
C LYS A 306 -0.57 -33.24 -11.56
N SER A 307 0.73 -33.45 -11.35
CA SER A 307 1.29 -33.71 -10.02
C SER A 307 2.22 -32.59 -9.57
N GLY A 308 2.24 -32.37 -8.26
CA GLY A 308 3.17 -31.46 -7.58
C GLY A 308 3.67 -32.09 -6.28
N THR A 309 4.94 -31.79 -5.95
CA THR A 309 5.55 -32.24 -4.71
C THR A 309 5.73 -31.04 -3.77
N THR A 310 5.25 -31.12 -2.54
CA THR A 310 5.46 -30.09 -1.52
C THR A 310 6.94 -29.88 -1.24
N LEU A 311 7.30 -28.70 -0.70
CA LEU A 311 8.67 -28.42 -0.27
C LEU A 311 9.08 -29.32 0.89
N ALA A 312 10.39 -29.42 1.16
CA ALA A 312 10.90 -30.13 2.34
C ALA A 312 10.51 -29.38 3.63
N ALA A 313 10.39 -30.10 4.74
CA ALA A 313 10.14 -29.50 6.04
C ALA A 313 11.23 -28.48 6.39
N GLY A 314 10.83 -27.32 6.91
CA GLY A 314 11.73 -26.23 7.29
C GLY A 314 12.33 -25.44 6.11
N GLN A 315 12.00 -25.75 4.87
CA GLN A 315 12.40 -24.95 3.72
C GLN A 315 11.53 -23.69 3.63
N VAL A 316 12.15 -22.54 3.81
CA VAL A 316 11.54 -21.21 3.69
C VAL A 316 11.69 -20.68 2.26
N ARG A 317 10.76 -19.88 1.82
CA ARG A 317 10.79 -19.19 0.53
C ARG A 317 10.36 -17.74 0.71
N LEU A 318 11.04 -16.84 0.00
CA LEU A 318 10.55 -15.49 -0.21
C LEU A 318 9.28 -15.56 -1.08
N ALA A 319 8.16 -15.17 -0.51
CA ALA A 319 6.86 -15.23 -1.19
C ALA A 319 6.60 -13.96 -2.01
N ARG A 320 7.03 -12.80 -1.52
CA ARG A 320 6.77 -11.49 -2.13
C ARG A 320 7.86 -10.50 -1.74
N GLY A 321 8.16 -9.53 -2.59
CA GLY A 321 9.16 -8.48 -2.37
C GLY A 321 10.60 -8.92 -2.68
N PRO A 322 11.62 -8.14 -2.28
CA PRO A 322 11.53 -6.97 -1.41
C PRO A 322 10.95 -5.74 -2.09
N LEU A 323 10.50 -4.78 -1.26
CA LEU A 323 9.89 -3.54 -1.65
C LEU A 323 10.40 -2.43 -0.72
N ALA A 324 10.93 -1.34 -1.28
CA ALA A 324 11.32 -0.15 -0.52
C ALA A 324 10.15 0.85 -0.44
N GLN A 325 9.87 1.34 0.75
CA GLN A 325 8.78 2.28 1.03
C GLN A 325 9.20 3.32 2.07
N SER A 326 8.42 4.39 2.20
CA SER A 326 8.67 5.44 3.21
C SER A 326 10.13 5.89 3.23
N THR A 327 10.74 6.00 2.04
CA THR A 327 12.14 6.40 1.89
C THR A 327 12.29 7.90 2.15
N THR A 328 13.26 8.24 2.98
CA THR A 328 13.62 9.62 3.32
C THR A 328 15.07 9.93 2.90
N ALA A 329 15.56 11.10 3.25
CA ALA A 329 16.99 11.43 3.06
C ALA A 329 17.95 10.59 3.93
N SER A 330 17.46 9.96 5.00
CA SER A 330 18.31 9.25 5.98
C SER A 330 17.87 7.83 6.32
N SER A 331 16.76 7.35 5.75
CA SER A 331 16.24 6.02 6.05
C SER A 331 15.39 5.48 4.89
N ALA A 332 15.15 4.17 4.89
CA ALA A 332 14.15 3.52 4.03
C ALA A 332 13.53 2.34 4.78
N ARG A 333 12.26 2.11 4.57
CA ARG A 333 11.53 0.96 5.10
C ARG A 333 11.52 -0.13 4.04
N ILE A 334 12.01 -1.33 4.39
CA ILE A 334 12.09 -2.48 3.51
C ILE A 334 11.06 -3.51 3.96
N THR A 335 10.17 -3.90 3.04
CA THR A 335 9.10 -4.85 3.30
C THR A 335 9.26 -6.09 2.40
N TRP A 336 9.02 -7.28 2.96
CA TRP A 336 8.98 -8.55 2.21
C TRP A 336 8.15 -9.58 2.95
N TRP A 337 7.84 -10.70 2.26
CA TRP A 337 7.06 -11.80 2.83
C TRP A 337 7.76 -13.13 2.63
N THR A 338 7.61 -14.00 3.63
CA THR A 338 8.01 -15.41 3.57
C THR A 338 6.79 -16.31 3.68
N ASP A 339 6.88 -17.52 3.13
CA ASP A 339 5.80 -18.51 3.18
C ASP A 339 5.64 -19.19 4.56
N LEU A 340 6.66 -19.10 5.40
CA LEU A 340 6.66 -19.57 6.79
C LEU A 340 7.14 -18.46 7.71
N PRO A 341 6.71 -18.41 8.98
CA PRO A 341 7.23 -17.46 9.95
C PRO A 341 8.74 -17.62 10.15
N THR A 342 9.50 -16.56 9.91
CA THR A 342 10.95 -16.50 10.11
C THR A 342 11.35 -15.22 10.84
N ARG A 343 12.57 -15.14 11.31
CA ARG A 343 13.18 -13.87 11.72
C ARG A 343 13.37 -12.96 10.51
N SER A 344 13.41 -11.66 10.75
CA SER A 344 13.68 -10.68 9.69
C SER A 344 15.18 -10.36 9.63
N VAL A 345 15.76 -10.45 8.44
CA VAL A 345 17.15 -10.05 8.20
C VAL A 345 17.21 -9.14 6.98
N VAL A 346 17.78 -7.95 7.13
CA VAL A 346 18.12 -7.05 6.03
C VAL A 346 19.60 -6.72 6.09
N ALA A 347 20.29 -6.96 4.97
CA ALA A 347 21.70 -6.63 4.80
C ALA A 347 21.84 -5.56 3.71
N PHE A 348 22.59 -4.47 3.97
CA PHE A 348 22.65 -3.31 3.07
C PHE A 348 24.00 -2.61 3.10
N GLY A 349 24.26 -1.73 2.12
CA GLY A 349 25.47 -0.91 2.04
C GLY A 349 25.58 -0.15 0.72
N VAL A 350 26.59 0.71 0.58
CA VAL A 350 26.86 1.45 -0.66
C VAL A 350 27.74 0.61 -1.60
N GLY A 351 27.23 0.26 -2.77
CA GLY A 351 27.93 -0.58 -3.74
C GLY A 351 28.13 -2.04 -3.32
N THR A 352 28.39 -2.29 -2.04
CA THR A 352 28.51 -3.62 -1.43
C THR A 352 27.81 -3.65 -0.08
N ILE A 353 27.38 -4.84 0.36
CA ILE A 353 26.78 -5.03 1.68
C ILE A 353 27.84 -4.85 2.77
N THR A 354 27.58 -3.96 3.72
CA THR A 354 28.49 -3.64 4.84
C THR A 354 27.83 -3.67 6.21
N ALA A 355 26.49 -3.67 6.26
CA ALA A 355 25.69 -3.69 7.49
C ALA A 355 24.61 -4.77 7.42
N THR A 356 24.20 -5.30 8.56
CA THR A 356 23.10 -6.27 8.68
C THR A 356 22.29 -5.96 9.93
N LEU A 357 20.98 -5.85 9.78
CA LEU A 357 20.01 -5.76 10.88
C LEU A 357 19.23 -7.07 10.99
N VAL A 358 18.89 -7.45 12.21
CA VAL A 358 18.17 -8.69 12.52
C VAL A 358 17.07 -8.39 13.54
N ASP A 359 15.82 -8.70 13.20
CA ASP A 359 14.74 -8.83 14.16
C ASP A 359 14.47 -10.32 14.41
N PRO A 360 14.62 -10.82 15.64
CA PRO A 360 14.43 -12.22 15.97
C PRO A 360 12.95 -12.66 16.01
N VAL A 361 12.00 -11.75 15.98
CA VAL A 361 10.57 -12.05 16.01
C VAL A 361 10.18 -12.85 14.76
N LEU A 362 9.51 -13.99 14.96
CA LEU A 362 9.07 -14.82 13.86
C LEU A 362 7.79 -14.27 13.24
N THR A 363 7.85 -13.92 11.97
CA THR A 363 6.72 -13.39 11.20
C THR A 363 6.78 -13.88 9.75
N THR A 364 5.67 -13.79 9.04
CA THR A 364 5.59 -14.00 7.59
C THR A 364 5.61 -12.68 6.81
N ARG A 365 5.22 -11.57 7.45
CA ARG A 365 5.36 -10.20 6.92
C ARG A 365 6.52 -9.53 7.67
N HIS A 366 7.51 -9.14 6.93
CA HIS A 366 8.73 -8.51 7.44
C HIS A 366 8.74 -7.04 7.06
N VAL A 367 8.95 -6.17 8.03
CA VAL A 367 9.09 -4.72 7.83
C VAL A 367 10.27 -4.27 8.65
N MET A 368 11.30 -3.75 8.00
CA MET A 368 12.51 -3.28 8.68
C MET A 368 12.91 -1.89 8.19
N LEU A 369 13.16 -1.00 9.13
CA LEU A 369 13.70 0.32 8.85
C LEU A 369 15.23 0.21 8.75
N ILE A 370 15.80 0.59 7.60
CA ILE A 370 17.24 0.71 7.42
C ILE A 370 17.67 2.17 7.56
N GLY A 371 18.73 2.38 8.29
CA GLY A 371 19.30 3.69 8.56
C GLY A 371 20.45 3.58 9.57
N PRO A 372 21.23 4.65 9.77
CA PRO A 372 21.19 5.93 9.08
C PRO A 372 21.79 5.83 7.67
N LEU A 373 21.15 6.50 6.72
CA LEU A 373 21.58 6.56 5.34
C LEU A 373 22.03 7.98 4.96
N THR A 374 22.79 8.09 3.87
CA THR A 374 23.21 9.39 3.30
C THR A 374 22.22 9.80 2.21
N ALA A 375 21.79 11.07 2.20
CA ALA A 375 20.88 11.62 1.21
C ALA A 375 21.39 11.48 -0.22
N GLY A 376 20.50 11.22 -1.18
CA GLY A 376 20.81 11.10 -2.60
C GLY A 376 21.76 9.96 -2.93
N THR A 377 21.80 8.92 -2.10
CA THR A 377 22.74 7.80 -2.23
C THR A 377 22.00 6.50 -2.51
N THR A 378 22.48 5.74 -3.50
CA THR A 378 21.94 4.42 -3.82
C THR A 378 22.61 3.34 -2.96
N TYR A 379 21.80 2.61 -2.21
CA TYR A 379 22.20 1.47 -1.41
C TYR A 379 21.80 0.17 -2.09
N VAL A 380 22.67 -0.81 -2.08
CA VAL A 380 22.33 -2.20 -2.38
C VAL A 380 21.82 -2.87 -1.11
N TYR A 381 20.82 -3.75 -1.24
CA TYR A 381 20.32 -4.50 -0.09
C TYR A 381 19.81 -5.90 -0.48
N GLN A 382 19.75 -6.79 0.50
CA GLN A 382 19.15 -8.13 0.41
C GLN A 382 18.33 -8.39 1.68
N VAL A 383 17.27 -9.16 1.56
CA VAL A 383 16.37 -9.54 2.66
C VAL A 383 16.21 -11.04 2.76
N GLY A 384 15.81 -11.52 3.92
CA GLY A 384 15.52 -12.94 4.13
C GLY A 384 15.48 -13.31 5.61
N ASP A 385 15.90 -14.55 5.92
CA ASP A 385 16.03 -15.05 7.29
C ASP A 385 17.50 -15.30 7.70
N GLY A 386 18.44 -14.90 6.84
CA GLY A 386 19.87 -15.16 6.99
C GLY A 386 20.33 -16.48 6.37
N THR A 387 19.40 -17.38 6.00
CA THR A 387 19.69 -18.63 5.27
C THR A 387 19.17 -18.54 3.84
N VAL A 388 17.91 -18.11 3.68
CA VAL A 388 17.32 -17.77 2.40
C VAL A 388 17.40 -16.25 2.23
N VAL A 389 17.96 -15.79 1.13
CA VAL A 389 18.13 -14.37 0.82
C VAL A 389 17.51 -14.02 -0.54
N SER A 390 17.03 -12.78 -0.68
CA SER A 390 16.54 -12.25 -1.96
C SER A 390 17.66 -12.10 -2.99
N GLN A 391 17.28 -11.83 -4.23
CA GLN A 391 18.19 -11.18 -5.17
C GLN A 391 18.64 -9.82 -4.60
N LEU A 392 19.77 -9.31 -5.11
CA LEU A 392 20.24 -7.99 -4.75
C LEU A 392 19.27 -6.93 -5.31
N ALA A 393 18.83 -6.06 -4.44
CA ALA A 393 17.96 -4.92 -4.75
C ALA A 393 18.68 -3.60 -4.45
N THR A 394 18.13 -2.50 -4.92
CA THR A 394 18.66 -1.17 -4.60
C THR A 394 17.55 -0.26 -4.06
N VAL A 395 17.94 0.73 -3.28
CA VAL A 395 17.10 1.85 -2.88
C VAL A 395 17.92 3.13 -2.92
N THR A 396 17.38 4.16 -3.53
CA THR A 396 18.01 5.49 -3.54
C THR A 396 17.28 6.36 -2.52
N THR A 397 18.02 6.90 -1.55
CA THR A 397 17.48 7.84 -0.56
C THR A 397 17.07 9.15 -1.22
N ALA A 398 16.10 9.84 -0.61
CA ALA A 398 15.64 11.12 -1.13
C ALA A 398 16.81 12.08 -1.37
N ALA A 399 16.80 12.68 -2.54
CA ALA A 399 17.85 13.60 -2.98
C ALA A 399 17.88 14.85 -2.09
N PRO A 400 19.05 15.48 -1.88
CA PRO A 400 19.10 16.78 -1.22
C PRO A 400 18.48 17.88 -2.11
N PRO A 401 18.03 19.01 -1.51
CA PRO A 401 17.50 20.14 -2.28
C PRO A 401 18.49 20.63 -3.36
N GLY A 402 17.96 21.03 -4.51
CA GLY A 402 18.74 21.49 -5.67
C GLY A 402 19.18 20.39 -6.63
N THR A 403 19.05 19.12 -6.26
CA THR A 403 19.34 17.98 -7.14
C THR A 403 18.17 17.73 -8.10
N THR A 404 18.45 17.53 -9.37
CA THR A 404 17.45 17.10 -10.36
C THR A 404 17.17 15.61 -10.17
N PHE A 405 15.88 15.24 -10.16
CA PHE A 405 15.43 13.86 -10.07
C PHE A 405 14.16 13.65 -10.90
N SER A 406 13.79 12.40 -11.15
CA SER A 406 12.54 12.04 -11.83
C SER A 406 11.79 10.97 -11.05
N PHE A 407 10.46 11.00 -11.16
CA PHE A 407 9.60 9.94 -10.65
C PHE A 407 8.50 9.58 -11.65
N ALA A 408 7.98 8.35 -11.54
CA ALA A 408 6.83 7.89 -12.31
C ALA A 408 5.54 8.11 -11.51
N ALA A 409 4.48 8.58 -12.15
CA ALA A 409 3.13 8.63 -11.60
C ALA A 409 2.19 7.77 -12.45
N ILE A 410 1.35 6.93 -11.82
CA ILE A 410 0.43 6.03 -12.49
C ILE A 410 -0.81 5.78 -11.61
N GLY A 411 -1.98 5.69 -12.21
CA GLY A 411 -3.23 5.35 -11.52
C GLY A 411 -4.11 4.39 -12.28
N ASP A 412 -5.12 3.85 -11.59
CA ASP A 412 -6.15 3.00 -12.18
C ASP A 412 -5.55 1.80 -12.95
N PHE A 413 -4.64 1.09 -12.30
CA PHE A 413 -3.92 -0.09 -12.82
C PHE A 413 -4.20 -1.32 -11.93
N GLY A 414 -3.45 -2.43 -12.05
CA GLY A 414 -3.74 -3.66 -11.29
C GLY A 414 -4.92 -4.45 -11.88
N GLY A 415 -5.25 -4.21 -13.15
CA GLY A 415 -6.26 -4.93 -13.92
C GLY A 415 -5.73 -6.16 -14.67
N ASN A 416 -4.41 -6.37 -14.69
CA ASN A 416 -3.72 -7.42 -15.44
C ASN A 416 -3.89 -7.29 -16.96
N SER A 417 -3.95 -6.06 -17.48
CA SER A 417 -4.03 -5.80 -18.91
C SER A 417 -2.66 -5.80 -19.60
N THR A 418 -2.65 -5.89 -20.93
CA THR A 418 -1.40 -5.76 -21.70
C THR A 418 -0.80 -4.36 -21.53
N GLY A 419 -1.63 -3.31 -21.48
CA GLY A 419 -1.15 -1.94 -21.30
C GLY A 419 -0.49 -1.70 -19.94
N GLU A 420 -1.04 -2.28 -18.88
CA GLU A 420 -0.41 -2.27 -17.55
C GLU A 420 0.97 -2.92 -17.55
N LEU A 421 1.07 -4.13 -18.15
CA LEU A 421 2.35 -4.82 -18.26
C LEU A 421 3.38 -3.99 -19.03
N GLN A 422 2.97 -3.34 -20.12
CA GLN A 422 3.82 -2.45 -20.90
C GLN A 422 4.25 -1.22 -20.10
N ASN A 423 3.34 -0.58 -19.35
CA ASN A 423 3.67 0.52 -18.45
C ASN A 423 4.71 0.08 -17.40
N ALA A 424 4.51 -1.07 -16.76
CA ALA A 424 5.46 -1.61 -15.81
C ALA A 424 6.85 -1.87 -16.44
N GLN A 425 6.90 -2.34 -17.68
CA GLN A 425 8.15 -2.54 -18.43
C GLN A 425 8.86 -1.22 -18.73
N HIS A 426 8.13 -0.19 -19.16
CA HIS A 426 8.70 1.13 -19.43
C HIS A 426 9.18 1.82 -18.15
N ILE A 427 8.40 1.77 -17.06
CA ILE A 427 8.82 2.30 -15.77
C ILE A 427 10.10 1.60 -15.29
N ASN A 428 10.16 0.26 -15.37
CA ASN A 428 11.36 -0.49 -14.99
C ASN A 428 12.60 -0.15 -15.84
N ALA A 429 12.41 0.28 -17.09
CA ALA A 429 13.49 0.69 -17.99
C ALA A 429 13.85 2.19 -17.87
N ASP A 430 13.05 2.97 -17.16
CA ASP A 430 13.26 4.40 -16.95
C ASP A 430 14.32 4.66 -15.85
N THR A 431 14.70 5.91 -15.69
CA THR A 431 15.66 6.38 -14.68
C THR A 431 14.97 7.07 -13.50
N THR A 432 13.72 6.73 -13.23
CA THR A 432 12.96 7.25 -12.10
C THR A 432 13.51 6.73 -10.77
N GLN A 433 13.34 7.50 -9.71
CA GLN A 433 13.85 7.15 -8.38
C GLN A 433 12.75 6.56 -7.48
N PHE A 434 11.49 6.86 -7.80
CA PHE A 434 10.35 6.30 -7.11
C PHE A 434 9.11 6.29 -8.01
N ILE A 435 8.16 5.44 -7.64
CA ILE A 435 6.83 5.35 -8.24
C ILE A 435 5.83 5.93 -7.24
N GLN A 436 5.06 6.93 -7.67
CA GLN A 436 3.94 7.50 -6.94
C GLN A 436 2.65 7.11 -7.63
N THR A 437 1.79 6.34 -6.98
CA THR A 437 0.49 6.05 -7.56
C THR A 437 -0.54 7.12 -7.22
N VAL A 438 -1.57 7.24 -8.03
CA VAL A 438 -2.63 8.25 -7.82
C VAL A 438 -3.96 7.63 -7.38
N GLY A 439 -3.95 6.37 -6.93
CA GLY A 439 -5.09 5.61 -6.42
C GLY A 439 -5.56 4.49 -7.34
N ASP A 440 -6.50 3.67 -6.86
CA ASP A 440 -7.01 2.45 -7.53
C ASP A 440 -5.87 1.56 -8.03
N ASN A 441 -5.07 1.07 -7.08
CA ASN A 441 -3.84 0.34 -7.35
C ASN A 441 -4.09 -1.13 -7.75
N ILE A 442 -5.31 -1.63 -7.53
CA ILE A 442 -5.68 -3.03 -7.79
C ILE A 442 -7.17 -3.16 -8.13
N TYR A 443 -7.48 -3.95 -9.14
CA TYR A 443 -8.84 -4.23 -9.60
C TYR A 443 -9.17 -5.73 -9.51
N PRO A 444 -10.46 -6.13 -9.35
CA PRO A 444 -11.63 -5.24 -9.32
C PRO A 444 -11.83 -4.53 -7.98
N ASP A 445 -11.08 -4.92 -6.96
CA ASP A 445 -11.12 -4.36 -5.61
C ASP A 445 -9.84 -4.73 -4.84
N GLY A 446 -9.54 -4.04 -3.75
CA GLY A 446 -8.35 -4.22 -2.92
C GLY A 446 -8.30 -5.49 -2.07
N ARG A 447 -9.06 -6.52 -2.42
CA ARG A 447 -9.06 -7.81 -1.71
C ARG A 447 -7.93 -8.71 -2.18
N ASP A 448 -7.35 -9.43 -1.25
CA ASP A 448 -6.44 -10.53 -1.54
C ASP A 448 -6.89 -11.83 -0.87
N PRO A 449 -8.01 -12.43 -1.31
CA PRO A 449 -8.55 -13.64 -0.68
C PRO A 449 -7.60 -14.84 -0.78
N ASN A 450 -6.59 -14.73 -1.63
CA ASN A 450 -5.55 -15.72 -1.83
C ASN A 450 -4.18 -15.20 -1.34
N PHE A 451 -4.18 -14.34 -0.33
CA PHE A 451 -2.99 -13.72 0.25
C PHE A 451 -1.85 -14.74 0.44
N LEU A 452 -0.65 -14.37 -0.02
CA LEU A 452 0.53 -15.23 -0.07
C LEU A 452 0.32 -16.55 -0.85
N THR A 453 -0.59 -16.59 -1.81
CA THR A 453 -0.64 -17.69 -2.80
C THR A 453 0.08 -17.28 -4.09
N PHE A 454 0.45 -18.25 -4.95
CA PHE A 454 0.92 -17.92 -6.30
C PHE A 454 -0.15 -17.26 -7.19
N TYR A 455 -1.38 -17.19 -6.72
CA TYR A 455 -2.56 -16.74 -7.47
C TYR A 455 -3.30 -15.61 -6.76
N SER A 456 -2.65 -14.98 -5.77
CA SER A 456 -3.12 -13.74 -5.18
C SER A 456 -3.32 -12.70 -6.28
N ASP A 457 -4.40 -11.94 -6.20
CA ASP A 457 -4.64 -10.87 -7.16
C ASP A 457 -3.53 -9.81 -7.07
N PHE A 458 -3.07 -9.47 -5.87
CA PHE A 458 -1.92 -8.59 -5.67
C PHE A 458 -0.64 -9.14 -6.31
N ASP A 459 -0.34 -10.44 -6.13
CA ASP A 459 0.85 -11.05 -6.72
C ASP A 459 0.80 -11.05 -8.24
N ASN A 460 -0.35 -11.37 -8.83
CA ASN A 460 -0.46 -11.48 -10.29
C ASN A 460 -0.66 -10.15 -11.00
N ARG A 461 -1.36 -9.21 -10.37
CA ARG A 461 -1.77 -7.95 -10.99
C ARG A 461 -0.84 -6.79 -10.65
N LEU A 462 -0.18 -6.82 -9.49
CA LEU A 462 0.70 -5.76 -9.02
C LEU A 462 2.15 -6.25 -8.84
N PHE A 463 2.42 -7.11 -7.85
CA PHE A 463 3.79 -7.46 -7.48
C PHE A 463 4.57 -8.12 -8.61
N LYS A 464 3.97 -9.09 -9.32
CA LYS A 464 4.65 -9.77 -10.42
C LYS A 464 4.97 -8.83 -11.59
N GLN A 465 4.11 -7.88 -11.86
CA GLN A 465 4.27 -6.93 -12.97
C GLN A 465 5.31 -5.87 -12.65
N PHE A 466 5.23 -5.30 -11.47
CA PHE A 466 6.08 -4.20 -11.03
C PHE A 466 7.31 -4.65 -10.20
N GLN A 467 7.46 -5.95 -9.88
CA GLN A 467 8.58 -6.44 -9.08
C GLN A 467 9.96 -6.00 -9.62
N PRO A 468 10.22 -5.96 -10.93
CA PRO A 468 11.49 -5.45 -11.43
C PRO A 468 11.73 -3.99 -11.03
N ALA A 469 10.72 -3.12 -11.11
CA ALA A 469 10.83 -1.73 -10.67
C ALA A 469 10.95 -1.64 -9.14
N PHE A 470 10.18 -2.43 -8.38
CA PHE A 470 10.25 -2.48 -6.90
C PHE A 470 11.63 -2.89 -6.36
N MET A 471 12.42 -3.61 -7.17
CA MET A 471 13.80 -3.95 -6.82
C MET A 471 14.75 -2.75 -6.86
N HIS A 472 14.36 -1.61 -7.44
CA HIS A 472 15.24 -0.47 -7.70
C HIS A 472 14.63 0.87 -7.29
N GLU A 473 13.32 0.95 -7.12
CA GLU A 473 12.59 2.18 -6.86
C GLU A 473 11.81 2.10 -5.55
N THR A 474 11.67 3.25 -4.89
CA THR A 474 10.72 3.38 -3.78
C THR A 474 9.30 3.39 -4.33
N PHE A 475 8.41 2.64 -3.72
CA PHE A 475 6.99 2.59 -4.09
C PHE A 475 6.12 3.30 -3.06
N THR A 476 5.39 4.30 -3.51
CA THR A 476 4.51 5.13 -2.68
C THR A 476 3.12 5.19 -3.31
N THR A 477 2.08 4.95 -2.52
CA THR A 477 0.71 4.86 -3.03
C THR A 477 -0.16 6.00 -2.51
N ALA A 478 -1.07 6.49 -3.37
CA ALA A 478 -2.29 7.14 -2.94
C ALA A 478 -3.43 6.10 -2.93
N ASN A 479 -4.51 6.40 -2.22
CA ASN A 479 -5.68 5.53 -2.12
C ASN A 479 -6.77 6.02 -3.07
N GLY A 480 -7.48 5.06 -3.68
CA GLY A 480 -8.73 5.25 -4.36
C GLY A 480 -9.83 4.39 -3.72
N GLU A 481 -10.97 4.27 -4.38
CA GLU A 481 -12.11 3.51 -3.84
C GLU A 481 -11.82 2.01 -3.72
N LYS A 482 -10.94 1.46 -4.59
CA LYS A 482 -10.67 0.01 -4.63
C LYS A 482 -9.89 -0.48 -3.41
N GLU A 483 -9.05 0.37 -2.83
CA GLU A 483 -8.29 0.03 -1.61
C GLU A 483 -9.20 -0.18 -0.41
N TYR A 484 -10.40 0.45 -0.41
CA TYR A 484 -11.41 0.33 0.64
C TYR A 484 -12.40 -0.81 0.42
N PHE A 485 -12.53 -1.33 -0.81
CA PHE A 485 -13.33 -2.51 -1.09
C PHE A 485 -12.58 -3.77 -0.70
N GLY A 486 -12.51 -4.12 0.55
CA GLY A 486 -11.75 -5.29 0.80
C GLY A 486 -11.79 -5.84 2.21
N ASP A 487 -10.87 -6.76 2.43
CA ASP A 487 -10.60 -7.44 3.68
C ASP A 487 -9.44 -6.79 4.46
N GLY A 488 -9.01 -5.59 4.04
CA GLY A 488 -7.85 -4.89 4.61
C GLY A 488 -6.50 -5.37 4.06
N ALA A 489 -6.51 -6.19 2.99
CA ALA A 489 -5.28 -6.75 2.42
C ALA A 489 -4.31 -5.65 1.95
N PHE A 490 -4.83 -4.57 1.36
CA PHE A 490 -4.00 -3.45 0.91
C PHE A 490 -3.11 -2.91 2.05
N TRP A 491 -3.70 -2.64 3.22
CA TRP A 491 -2.98 -2.13 4.39
C TRP A 491 -2.02 -3.15 5.02
N GLN A 492 -2.22 -4.44 4.73
CA GLN A 492 -1.28 -5.50 5.14
C GLN A 492 -0.09 -5.61 4.18
N ASP A 493 -0.23 -5.12 2.95
CA ASP A 493 0.80 -5.23 1.93
C ASP A 493 1.73 -4.02 1.88
N PHE A 494 1.28 -2.84 2.28
CA PHE A 494 2.09 -1.63 2.20
C PHE A 494 2.42 -1.08 3.58
N SER A 495 3.46 -0.26 3.64
CA SER A 495 3.95 0.41 4.85
C SER A 495 4.29 1.85 4.48
N LEU A 496 3.27 2.70 4.52
CA LEU A 496 3.34 4.09 4.09
C LEU A 496 3.60 5.04 5.28
N PRO A 497 3.96 6.29 5.02
CA PRO A 497 4.13 7.26 6.10
C PRO A 497 2.82 7.61 6.82
N ASN A 498 2.94 8.18 8.00
CA ASN A 498 1.85 8.72 8.80
C ASN A 498 0.75 7.68 9.07
N ASN A 499 -0.50 7.96 8.71
CA ASN A 499 -1.64 7.05 8.90
C ASN A 499 -1.94 6.18 7.65
N GLU A 500 -1.01 6.13 6.68
CA GLU A 500 -1.13 5.40 5.43
C GLU A 500 -2.27 5.86 4.51
N GLN A 501 -3.07 6.83 4.93
CA GLN A 501 -4.21 7.38 4.17
C GLN A 501 -3.88 8.75 3.58
N TRP A 502 -3.35 9.65 4.41
CA TRP A 502 -2.82 10.94 3.96
C TRP A 502 -1.49 11.22 4.66
N PHE A 503 -0.53 11.66 3.91
CA PHE A 503 0.83 11.89 4.37
C PHE A 503 1.58 12.85 3.44
N SER A 504 2.76 13.26 3.84
CA SER A 504 3.67 14.00 2.97
C SER A 504 5.10 13.49 3.11
N TYR A 505 5.90 13.80 2.13
CA TYR A 505 7.33 13.53 2.13
C TYR A 505 8.07 14.52 1.23
N ASP A 506 9.38 14.70 1.52
CA ASP A 506 10.27 15.55 0.74
C ASP A 506 11.18 14.73 -0.15
N TRP A 507 11.36 15.17 -1.38
CA TRP A 507 12.34 14.62 -2.31
C TRP A 507 12.99 15.75 -3.10
N GLY A 508 14.29 15.96 -2.91
CA GLY A 508 15.01 17.06 -3.53
C GLY A 508 14.41 18.43 -3.16
N SER A 509 14.02 19.20 -4.16
CA SER A 509 13.37 20.50 -3.98
C SER A 509 11.85 20.44 -3.99
N ALA A 510 11.26 19.23 -4.02
CA ALA A 510 9.81 19.04 -4.00
C ALA A 510 9.33 18.56 -2.62
N HIS A 511 8.25 19.16 -2.18
CA HIS A 511 7.38 18.66 -1.13
C HIS A 511 6.16 18.02 -1.76
N ILE A 512 5.89 16.75 -1.46
CA ILE A 512 4.83 15.96 -2.05
C ILE A 512 3.82 15.62 -0.96
N LEU A 513 2.58 16.09 -1.13
CA LEU A 513 1.46 15.83 -0.24
C LEU A 513 0.51 14.83 -0.89
N VAL A 514 0.29 13.70 -0.26
CA VAL A 514 -0.68 12.67 -0.68
C VAL A 514 -1.92 12.82 0.17
N LEU A 515 -3.08 12.95 -0.48
CA LEU A 515 -4.39 13.05 0.15
C LEU A 515 -5.27 11.86 -0.26
N ASP A 516 -6.26 11.58 0.56
CA ASP A 516 -7.23 10.52 0.36
C ASP A 516 -8.62 11.13 0.13
N THR A 517 -9.05 11.18 -1.13
CA THR A 517 -10.36 11.73 -1.50
C THR A 517 -11.53 10.82 -1.21
N GLU A 518 -11.28 9.60 -0.69
CA GLU A 518 -12.29 8.68 -0.15
C GLU A 518 -12.57 8.91 1.34
N ARG A 519 -11.78 9.77 2.00
CA ARG A 519 -11.93 10.17 3.40
C ARG A 519 -12.46 11.61 3.52
N PRO A 520 -13.01 12.03 4.66
CA PRO A 520 -13.45 13.40 4.86
C PRO A 520 -12.30 14.41 4.64
N TYR A 521 -12.48 15.33 3.70
CA TYR A 521 -11.53 16.40 3.36
C TYR A 521 -12.16 17.80 3.36
N THR A 522 -13.32 17.96 3.98
CA THR A 522 -13.95 19.29 4.14
C THR A 522 -13.17 20.14 5.13
N PRO A 523 -13.25 21.49 5.04
CA PRO A 523 -12.65 22.38 6.02
C PRO A 523 -12.98 21.98 7.45
N GLY A 524 -11.95 21.84 8.30
CA GLY A 524 -12.07 21.40 9.68
C GLY A 524 -11.93 19.89 9.90
N SER A 525 -11.98 19.05 8.84
CA SER A 525 -11.67 17.63 8.97
C SER A 525 -10.19 17.40 9.33
N PRO A 526 -9.83 16.27 9.95
CA PRO A 526 -8.43 15.98 10.30
C PRO A 526 -7.49 16.06 9.10
N GLN A 527 -7.90 15.49 7.94
CA GLN A 527 -7.11 15.54 6.73
C GLN A 527 -6.93 16.95 6.16
N TYR A 528 -8.01 17.75 6.15
CA TYR A 528 -7.92 19.14 5.70
C TYR A 528 -6.97 19.96 6.59
N ASN A 529 -7.09 19.81 7.92
CA ASN A 529 -6.23 20.51 8.87
C ASN A 529 -4.76 20.07 8.73
N PHE A 530 -4.52 18.78 8.49
CA PHE A 530 -3.20 18.26 8.19
C PHE A 530 -2.64 18.91 6.91
N ALA A 531 -3.38 18.86 5.80
CA ALA A 531 -2.95 19.45 4.52
C ALA A 531 -2.65 20.95 4.64
N GLN A 532 -3.49 21.70 5.37
CA GLN A 532 -3.28 23.12 5.61
C GLN A 532 -2.01 23.39 6.42
N SER A 533 -1.82 22.68 7.51
CA SER A 533 -0.64 22.83 8.38
C SER A 533 0.64 22.44 7.66
N ASP A 534 0.62 21.31 6.96
CA ASP A 534 1.74 20.74 6.26
C ASP A 534 2.23 21.64 5.10
N LEU A 535 1.34 22.03 4.19
CA LEU A 535 1.67 22.96 3.11
C LEU A 535 2.12 24.35 3.63
N SER A 536 1.57 24.82 4.76
CA SER A 536 2.00 26.07 5.39
C SER A 536 3.43 25.98 5.94
N ALA A 537 3.81 24.82 6.48
CA ALA A 537 5.17 24.58 6.97
C ALA A 537 6.19 24.47 5.83
N HIS A 538 5.76 24.08 4.63
CA HIS A 538 6.62 23.85 3.46
C HIS A 538 6.56 24.96 2.40
N GLN A 539 6.28 26.22 2.81
CA GLN A 539 6.27 27.38 1.90
C GLN A 539 7.65 27.69 1.30
N SER A 540 8.74 27.23 1.93
CA SER A 540 10.12 27.37 1.41
C SER A 540 10.48 26.33 0.37
N SER A 541 9.71 25.25 0.22
CA SER A 541 9.93 24.25 -0.83
C SER A 541 9.70 24.86 -2.21
N THR A 542 10.62 24.62 -3.14
CA THR A 542 10.52 25.15 -4.50
C THR A 542 9.26 24.66 -5.17
N TRP A 543 8.95 23.37 -5.00
CA TRP A 543 7.80 22.70 -5.60
C TRP A 543 6.90 22.10 -4.54
N ARG A 544 5.61 22.35 -4.63
CA ARG A 544 4.55 21.69 -3.87
C ARG A 544 3.69 20.93 -4.85
N ILE A 545 3.74 19.59 -4.74
CA ILE A 545 3.01 18.65 -5.60
C ILE A 545 1.97 17.97 -4.72
N VAL A 546 0.74 17.86 -5.20
CA VAL A 546 -0.32 17.19 -4.44
C VAL A 546 -0.88 16.03 -5.27
N VAL A 547 -1.15 14.91 -4.60
CA VAL A 547 -1.58 13.66 -5.21
C VAL A 547 -2.85 13.16 -4.52
N PHE A 548 -3.87 12.79 -5.29
CA PHE A 548 -5.11 12.17 -4.81
C PHE A 548 -5.91 11.56 -5.96
N GLN A 549 -6.88 10.66 -5.65
CA GLN A 549 -7.61 9.91 -6.66
C GLN A 549 -8.61 10.75 -7.46
N ASN A 550 -9.53 11.47 -6.82
CA ASN A 550 -10.66 12.10 -7.51
C ASN A 550 -10.29 13.43 -8.19
N PRO A 551 -10.28 13.54 -9.54
CA PRO A 551 -9.80 14.71 -10.24
C PRO A 551 -10.72 15.91 -10.06
N PRO A 552 -10.20 17.11 -9.73
CA PRO A 552 -11.02 18.33 -9.74
C PRO A 552 -11.41 18.78 -11.16
N TYR A 553 -10.64 18.39 -12.16
CA TYR A 553 -10.89 18.73 -13.57
C TYR A 553 -10.72 17.49 -14.43
N SER A 554 -11.80 16.98 -14.98
CA SER A 554 -11.87 15.89 -15.96
C SER A 554 -13.04 16.13 -16.91
N SER A 555 -12.84 15.93 -18.21
CA SER A 555 -13.84 16.19 -19.24
C SER A 555 -14.51 14.94 -19.81
N THR A 556 -14.38 13.80 -19.13
CA THR A 556 -15.12 12.57 -19.45
C THR A 556 -16.55 12.60 -18.91
N SER A 557 -17.42 11.75 -19.46
CA SER A 557 -18.79 11.58 -18.94
C SER A 557 -18.85 10.64 -17.72
N ALA A 558 -17.98 9.64 -17.69
CA ALA A 558 -17.76 8.78 -16.53
C ALA A 558 -16.61 9.35 -15.72
N ASN A 559 -16.73 9.41 -14.40
CA ASN A 559 -15.71 9.96 -13.51
C ASN A 559 -15.28 11.39 -13.89
N SER A 560 -16.28 12.25 -14.15
CA SER A 560 -16.08 13.66 -14.49
C SER A 560 -15.50 14.45 -13.31
N SER A 561 -15.24 15.74 -13.52
CA SER A 561 -14.73 16.66 -12.49
C SER A 561 -15.43 16.52 -11.15
N SER A 562 -14.66 16.31 -10.08
CA SER A 562 -15.15 16.21 -8.71
C SER A 562 -15.49 17.59 -8.14
N VAL A 563 -16.77 17.97 -8.16
CA VAL A 563 -17.25 19.23 -7.55
C VAL A 563 -16.89 19.33 -6.06
N PRO A 564 -17.02 18.27 -5.23
CA PRO A 564 -16.58 18.34 -3.83
C PRO A 564 -15.10 18.66 -3.66
N VAL A 565 -14.21 18.11 -4.49
CA VAL A 565 -12.77 18.44 -4.48
C VAL A 565 -12.54 19.89 -4.91
N GLN A 566 -13.21 20.35 -5.97
CA GLN A 566 -13.16 21.75 -6.40
C GLN A 566 -13.56 22.73 -5.30
N GLN A 567 -14.59 22.42 -4.53
CA GLN A 567 -15.12 23.31 -3.50
C GLN A 567 -14.33 23.30 -2.21
N ASN A 568 -13.74 22.16 -1.82
CA ASN A 568 -13.14 22.00 -0.51
C ASN A 568 -11.60 21.99 -0.53
N ILE A 569 -10.97 21.36 -1.54
CA ILE A 569 -9.51 21.19 -1.59
C ILE A 569 -8.85 22.24 -2.48
N VAL A 570 -9.38 22.50 -3.69
CA VAL A 570 -8.77 23.43 -4.64
C VAL A 570 -8.49 24.83 -4.05
N PRO A 571 -9.40 25.44 -3.26
CA PRO A 571 -9.11 26.75 -2.65
C PRO A 571 -7.90 26.72 -1.69
N LEU A 572 -7.74 25.63 -0.91
CA LEU A 572 -6.57 25.44 -0.07
C LEU A 572 -5.30 25.34 -0.90
N LEU A 573 -5.30 24.52 -1.96
CA LEU A 573 -4.13 24.34 -2.82
C LEU A 573 -3.70 25.67 -3.50
N GLN A 574 -4.66 26.47 -3.93
CA GLN A 574 -4.40 27.80 -4.48
C GLN A 574 -3.80 28.76 -3.45
N GLN A 575 -4.38 28.81 -2.24
CA GLN A 575 -3.86 29.60 -1.12
C GLN A 575 -2.42 29.20 -0.78
N GLN A 576 -2.12 27.91 -0.82
CA GLN A 576 -0.82 27.35 -0.48
C GLN A 576 0.14 27.31 -1.71
N LYS A 577 -0.26 27.91 -2.84
CA LYS A 577 0.56 28.03 -4.06
C LYS A 577 1.12 26.68 -4.54
N VAL A 578 0.31 25.65 -4.57
CA VAL A 578 0.63 24.37 -5.20
C VAL A 578 0.82 24.57 -6.70
N GLN A 579 1.79 23.92 -7.30
CA GLN A 579 2.07 24.06 -8.72
C GLN A 579 1.53 22.92 -9.57
N LEU A 580 1.51 21.68 -9.03
CA LEU A 580 1.09 20.48 -9.75
C LEU A 580 0.16 19.64 -8.89
N VAL A 581 -0.92 19.15 -9.49
CA VAL A 581 -1.80 18.13 -8.92
C VAL A 581 -1.82 16.94 -9.87
N LEU A 582 -1.60 15.73 -9.31
CA LEU A 582 -1.70 14.45 -10.01
C LEU A 582 -2.93 13.71 -9.47
N SER A 583 -3.76 13.18 -10.35
CA SER A 583 -5.00 12.47 -9.99
C SER A 583 -5.29 11.31 -10.95
N GLY A 584 -6.15 10.38 -10.52
CA GLY A 584 -6.60 9.22 -11.27
C GLY A 584 -8.12 9.22 -11.48
N ASN A 585 -8.77 8.06 -11.20
CA ASN A 585 -10.21 7.78 -11.24
C ASN A 585 -10.83 7.86 -12.66
N SER A 586 -10.47 8.83 -13.46
CA SER A 586 -10.89 8.90 -14.86
C SER A 586 -9.84 8.20 -15.71
N HIS A 587 -10.21 7.07 -16.33
CA HIS A 587 -9.30 6.19 -17.06
C HIS A 587 -8.90 6.79 -18.40
N ASN A 588 -8.14 7.88 -18.36
CA ASN A 588 -7.61 8.61 -19.51
C ASN A 588 -6.40 9.43 -19.06
N TYR A 589 -5.75 10.09 -20.01
CA TYR A 589 -4.82 11.17 -19.73
C TYR A 589 -5.47 12.51 -20.08
N GLU A 590 -5.51 13.45 -19.13
CA GLU A 590 -5.92 14.83 -19.39
C GLU A 590 -5.05 15.82 -18.62
N ARG A 591 -4.51 16.81 -19.33
CA ARG A 591 -3.75 17.91 -18.74
C ARG A 591 -4.47 19.24 -18.92
N THR A 592 -4.55 20.02 -17.84
CA THR A 592 -5.06 21.39 -17.89
C THR A 592 -3.96 22.40 -18.24
N TYR A 593 -4.35 23.59 -18.65
CA TYR A 593 -3.50 24.77 -18.47
C TYR A 593 -3.32 25.06 -16.98
N GLY A 594 -2.42 25.98 -16.60
CA GLY A 594 -2.42 26.51 -15.24
C GLY A 594 -3.76 27.20 -14.94
N LEU A 595 -4.41 26.83 -13.82
CA LEU A 595 -5.74 27.31 -13.44
C LEU A 595 -5.75 28.01 -12.09
N ILE A 596 -6.49 29.13 -12.00
CA ILE A 596 -6.97 29.76 -10.77
C ILE A 596 -8.48 29.91 -10.92
N ASP A 597 -9.25 29.41 -9.93
CA ASP A 597 -10.72 29.42 -9.94
C ASP A 597 -11.33 28.86 -11.25
N GLY A 598 -10.71 27.80 -11.79
CA GLY A 598 -11.13 27.16 -13.04
C GLY A 598 -10.82 27.96 -14.32
N GLN A 599 -10.16 29.12 -14.22
CA GLN A 599 -9.77 29.95 -15.34
C GLN A 599 -8.26 29.86 -15.60
N ARG A 600 -7.86 29.93 -16.87
CA ARG A 600 -6.44 29.93 -17.27
C ARG A 600 -5.67 31.08 -16.62
N ALA A 601 -4.55 30.74 -15.98
CA ALA A 601 -3.68 31.73 -15.34
C ALA A 601 -2.22 31.29 -15.45
N LEU A 602 -1.30 32.26 -15.68
CA LEU A 602 0.14 31.98 -15.86
C LEU A 602 0.77 31.22 -14.65
N ASN A 603 0.37 31.60 -13.43
CA ASN A 603 0.87 31.00 -12.19
C ASN A 603 -0.20 30.10 -11.54
N GLY A 604 -1.11 29.56 -12.34
CA GLY A 604 -2.16 28.66 -11.88
C GLY A 604 -1.64 27.25 -11.66
N ILE A 605 -2.41 26.45 -10.94
CA ILE A 605 -2.12 25.04 -10.71
C ILE A 605 -2.35 24.26 -12.01
N THR A 606 -1.39 23.45 -12.41
CA THR A 606 -1.57 22.44 -13.48
C THR A 606 -2.14 21.18 -12.87
N TYR A 607 -3.26 20.68 -13.40
CA TYR A 607 -3.88 19.43 -13.00
C TYR A 607 -3.67 18.39 -14.09
N ILE A 608 -3.25 17.20 -13.67
CA ILE A 608 -3.03 16.03 -14.52
C ILE A 608 -3.96 14.92 -14.04
N VAL A 609 -4.72 14.35 -14.96
CA VAL A 609 -5.34 13.04 -14.80
C VAL A 609 -4.43 12.03 -15.48
N THR A 610 -3.97 11.02 -14.73
CA THR A 610 -3.14 9.91 -15.22
C THR A 610 -3.77 8.59 -14.76
N GLY A 611 -5.01 8.36 -15.19
CA GLY A 611 -5.81 7.19 -14.83
C GLY A 611 -5.88 6.12 -15.92
N ALA A 612 -5.10 6.24 -16.99
CA ALA A 612 -5.02 5.20 -18.03
C ALA A 612 -3.88 4.21 -17.75
N GLY A 613 -3.65 3.85 -16.48
CA GLY A 613 -2.57 2.95 -16.08
C GLY A 613 -2.76 1.49 -16.51
N GLY A 614 -4.01 1.03 -16.73
CA GLY A 614 -4.21 -0.34 -17.15
C GLY A 614 -5.63 -0.90 -17.08
N ASN A 615 -6.61 -0.20 -16.53
CA ASN A 615 -7.96 -0.74 -16.32
C ASN A 615 -9.02 -0.15 -17.26
N GLY A 616 -8.84 -0.29 -18.59
CA GLY A 616 -9.80 0.19 -19.59
C GLY A 616 -9.70 1.71 -19.81
N PHE A 617 -10.68 2.27 -20.56
CA PHE A 617 -10.70 3.68 -20.92
C PHE A 617 -12.04 4.34 -20.61
N ASN A 618 -11.99 5.59 -20.12
CA ASN A 618 -13.11 6.50 -20.08
C ASN A 618 -12.98 7.50 -21.24
N THR A 619 -13.92 7.46 -22.18
CA THR A 619 -13.86 8.25 -23.40
C THR A 619 -14.34 9.70 -23.19
N PHE A 620 -13.78 10.63 -23.94
CA PHE A 620 -14.22 12.01 -23.99
C PHE A 620 -15.48 12.12 -24.87
N THR A 621 -16.60 12.47 -24.24
CA THR A 621 -17.90 12.59 -24.94
C THR A 621 -18.31 14.02 -25.22
N ILE A 622 -17.57 15.00 -24.69
CA ILE A 622 -17.82 16.44 -24.88
C ILE A 622 -16.68 17.11 -25.64
N ALA A 623 -16.95 18.26 -26.23
CA ALA A 623 -15.89 19.09 -26.81
C ALA A 623 -14.84 19.46 -25.76
N GLN A 624 -13.59 19.58 -26.17
CA GLN A 624 -12.50 19.94 -25.25
C GLN A 624 -12.80 21.26 -24.54
N PRO A 625 -12.90 21.28 -23.21
CA PRO A 625 -13.13 22.50 -22.45
C PRO A 625 -11.99 23.50 -22.62
N THR A 626 -12.28 24.79 -22.45
CA THR A 626 -11.25 25.85 -22.59
C THR A 626 -10.11 25.74 -21.56
N TRP A 627 -10.34 25.10 -20.42
CA TRP A 627 -9.32 24.86 -19.40
C TRP A 627 -8.42 23.63 -19.70
N SER A 628 -8.88 22.71 -20.55
CA SER A 628 -8.14 21.51 -20.94
C SER A 628 -7.10 21.84 -22.02
N ALA A 629 -5.86 21.40 -21.84
CA ALA A 629 -4.75 21.65 -22.73
C ALA A 629 -4.46 20.46 -23.65
N PHE A 630 -4.53 19.24 -23.13
CA PHE A 630 -4.30 18.01 -23.88
C PHE A 630 -5.18 16.88 -23.33
N ARG A 631 -5.60 15.94 -24.21
CA ARG A 631 -6.43 14.78 -23.88
C ARG A 631 -6.04 13.56 -24.71
N GLU A 632 -6.02 12.37 -24.04
CA GLU A 632 -5.81 11.06 -24.66
C GLU A 632 -6.67 10.00 -23.95
N ASP A 633 -7.49 9.25 -24.68
CA ASP A 633 -8.42 8.24 -24.13
C ASP A 633 -8.37 6.87 -24.85
N THR A 634 -7.33 6.62 -25.61
CA THR A 634 -7.16 5.39 -26.42
C THR A 634 -5.86 4.66 -26.14
N THR A 635 -4.93 5.31 -25.43
CA THR A 635 -3.59 4.78 -25.13
C THR A 635 -3.39 4.71 -23.62
N TYR A 636 -2.98 3.55 -23.13
CA TYR A 636 -2.50 3.44 -21.75
C TYR A 636 -1.20 4.20 -21.59
N GLU A 637 -1.01 4.78 -20.40
CA GLU A 637 0.14 5.66 -20.15
C GLU A 637 0.55 5.64 -18.67
N PHE A 638 1.72 6.19 -18.42
CA PHE A 638 2.14 6.72 -17.13
C PHE A 638 2.76 8.10 -17.31
N VAL A 639 2.82 8.89 -16.27
CA VAL A 639 3.43 10.21 -16.28
C VAL A 639 4.82 10.15 -15.66
N ARG A 640 5.82 10.65 -16.38
CA ARG A 640 7.15 10.94 -15.83
C ARG A 640 7.23 12.41 -15.46
N VAL A 641 7.56 12.70 -14.20
CA VAL A 641 7.80 14.06 -13.70
C VAL A 641 9.28 14.22 -13.40
N THR A 642 9.96 15.12 -14.13
CA THR A 642 11.34 15.50 -13.84
C THR A 642 11.34 16.83 -13.10
N VAL A 643 11.89 16.81 -11.89
CA VAL A 643 11.97 17.95 -10.98
C VAL A 643 13.36 18.53 -11.03
N SER A 644 13.47 19.81 -11.36
CA SER A 644 14.72 20.58 -11.27
C SER A 644 14.57 21.76 -10.31
N ALA A 645 15.64 22.52 -10.10
CA ALA A 645 15.57 23.73 -9.29
C ALA A 645 14.66 24.83 -9.90
N THR A 646 14.40 24.80 -11.20
CA THR A 646 13.72 25.88 -11.92
C THR A 646 12.48 25.45 -12.70
N SER A 647 12.26 24.15 -12.89
CA SER A 647 11.13 23.63 -13.68
C SER A 647 10.69 22.24 -13.24
N LEU A 648 9.39 21.96 -13.39
CA LEU A 648 8.84 20.61 -13.46
C LEU A 648 8.57 20.31 -14.94
N LEU A 649 9.23 19.27 -15.48
CA LEU A 649 8.89 18.73 -16.79
C LEU A 649 7.97 17.53 -16.58
N VAL A 650 6.74 17.63 -17.07
CA VAL A 650 5.72 16.57 -17.02
C VAL A 650 5.59 15.97 -18.41
N GLN A 651 5.72 14.64 -18.52
CA GLN A 651 5.63 13.90 -19.78
C GLN A 651 4.70 12.69 -19.62
N ALA A 652 3.65 12.60 -20.44
CA ALA A 652 2.86 11.38 -20.56
C ALA A 652 3.57 10.41 -21.52
N ILE A 653 3.79 9.19 -21.08
CA ILE A 653 4.54 8.16 -21.80
C ILE A 653 3.59 7.06 -22.23
N SER A 654 3.52 6.79 -23.54
CA SER A 654 2.73 5.73 -24.14
C SER A 654 3.18 4.35 -23.66
N SER A 655 2.26 3.51 -23.21
CA SER A 655 2.54 2.11 -22.89
C SER A 655 2.96 1.29 -24.11
N SER A 656 2.48 1.63 -25.31
CA SER A 656 2.64 0.78 -26.49
C SER A 656 4.06 0.79 -27.05
N ASP A 657 4.77 1.93 -26.96
CA ASP A 657 6.08 2.13 -27.58
C ASP A 657 7.05 3.01 -26.77
N GLY A 658 6.63 3.50 -25.59
CA GLY A 658 7.43 4.39 -24.75
C GLY A 658 7.59 5.81 -25.30
N SER A 659 6.84 6.19 -26.35
CA SER A 659 6.90 7.54 -26.91
C SER A 659 6.21 8.56 -26.00
N VAL A 660 6.62 9.83 -26.12
CA VAL A 660 6.00 10.94 -25.39
C VAL A 660 4.72 11.37 -26.10
N LEU A 661 3.57 11.15 -25.47
CA LEU A 661 2.25 11.57 -25.95
C LEU A 661 2.05 13.08 -25.77
N ASP A 662 2.44 13.59 -24.61
CA ASP A 662 2.32 15.00 -24.24
C ASP A 662 3.51 15.40 -23.36
N ALA A 663 3.94 16.66 -23.48
CA ALA A 663 4.97 17.23 -22.63
C ALA A 663 4.64 18.67 -22.25
N SER A 664 4.86 19.02 -20.98
CA SER A 664 4.66 20.39 -20.49
C SER A 664 5.71 20.73 -19.43
N SER A 665 6.18 21.97 -19.47
CA SER A 665 7.09 22.50 -18.46
C SER A 665 6.37 23.54 -17.61
N ILE A 666 6.41 23.35 -16.29
CA ILE A 666 5.91 24.30 -15.29
C ILE A 666 7.13 25.01 -14.73
N SER A 667 7.17 26.33 -14.87
CA SER A 667 8.27 27.16 -14.36
C SER A 667 8.07 27.47 -12.87
N GLY A 668 9.15 27.54 -12.11
CA GLY A 668 9.13 28.03 -10.73
C GLY A 668 8.67 29.50 -10.70
N SER A 669 7.82 29.83 -9.72
CA SER A 669 7.33 31.20 -9.47
C SER A 669 8.33 32.02 -8.69
#